data_245edc3a44a41c4680d0672c7804aa8c
#
_entry.id   245edc3a44a41c4680d0672c7804aa8c
#
_cell.length_a   1.000
_cell.length_b   1.000
_cell.length_c   1.000
_cell.angle_alpha   90.00
_cell.angle_beta   90.00
_cell.angle_gamma   90.00
#
_symmetry.space_group_name_H-M   'P 1'
#
loop_
_entity.id
_entity.type
_entity.pdbx_description
1 polymer ?
#
loop_
_entity_poly.entity_id
_entity_poly.type
_entity_poly.pdbx_seq_one_letter_code
_entity_poly.pdbx_strand_id
1 'polypeptide(L)'
;DVYKALVDAGITVNAASGNAFSTAYGNNSGQNKPFASDPDTGTLGEPASYRSTLAVASVDAQDTSPYVLLGDRKIPYGIAIDGKGDPVPSLRDIPEKTYRIVYEHSGGSDEVQRYWSTNRYDLSDAIVLEDKGGMDTRLDIPMTDDLKASYLTQATPPPAALIIADTDDAGAPYQAILESTREMPTVTITKKDSDAIHDAIRDAEGEDVYLTVTHSGIVLSSSNPTASEFSAWGVTPDLRLKPEVAAPGGNITSAILNGEYASLSGTSMASPHVAGISALVRERIASDPLLSGMDAAQKNAVVTNFLMGTAHPLIDVELGDGTFYSPRKVGAGQVDAVAATTSSVYPTVIGASDPSRPKADLGDGSKGWTFQVQLTNLASEARTYTLGGQALSEVVEEGVFLEHSQNWAGQGISLTFSSDSVTVPASSSATVTVTVTPEAEFASYAAEKAPKGTFIDGAVTFTSTAGAPDLTVPYVGFYGSWGAPAIFDEKWSDEETHPAHVYRSALMDTETEIPLGGLNPLADKQDYNAVVTVDPTRLIASRSQAPGAPNTIAPRTGMLRAVPQMSATYTNEAGDTVRSYTLSRVRKSLYDLETGYTKPGEFTGDDPIFDGLDEAGKELPDGRYRLTLEAATDGPSSTTQQMSYDFTLDTRAPVISSAAVAGEGEARTLSFDVADSSPLAGVELRADAEGTWYY
;
A
#
# COMPACT_ATOMS: atom_id res chain seq x y z
N ASP A 1 4.50 -20.00 17.95
CA ASP A 1 5.02 -19.12 16.87
C ASP A 1 6.24 -19.79 16.23
N VAL A 2 6.05 -20.26 14.98
CA VAL A 2 7.08 -20.98 14.22
C VAL A 2 8.30 -20.07 13.95
N TYR A 3 8.08 -18.80 13.60
CA TYR A 3 9.17 -17.86 13.32
C TYR A 3 10.01 -17.58 14.56
N LYS A 4 9.35 -17.45 15.72
CA LYS A 4 10.09 -17.31 16.99
C LYS A 4 10.96 -18.54 17.26
N ALA A 5 10.45 -19.75 17.05
CA ALA A 5 11.24 -20.96 17.23
C ALA A 5 12.46 -21.03 16.31
N LEU A 6 12.35 -20.53 15.06
CA LEU A 6 13.48 -20.42 14.13
C LEU A 6 14.52 -19.45 14.66
N VAL A 7 14.10 -18.27 15.11
CA VAL A 7 15.01 -17.25 15.65
C VAL A 7 15.69 -17.73 16.94
N ASP A 8 14.97 -18.39 17.84
CA ASP A 8 15.52 -19.00 19.06
C ASP A 8 16.54 -20.12 18.73
N ALA A 9 16.35 -20.81 17.61
CA ALA A 9 17.34 -21.77 17.06
C ALA A 9 18.52 -21.09 16.37
N GLY A 10 18.57 -19.76 16.34
CA GLY A 10 19.66 -19.00 15.74
C GLY A 10 19.52 -18.77 14.22
N ILE A 11 18.36 -18.91 13.64
CA ILE A 11 18.09 -18.69 12.23
C ILE A 11 17.60 -17.26 12.02
N THR A 12 18.27 -16.49 11.15
CA THR A 12 17.76 -15.19 10.70
C THR A 12 16.65 -15.40 9.69
N VAL A 13 15.47 -14.84 9.96
CA VAL A 13 14.32 -14.89 9.05
C VAL A 13 14.12 -13.52 8.45
N ASN A 14 14.52 -13.35 7.20
CA ASN A 14 14.27 -12.14 6.43
C ASN A 14 12.93 -12.26 5.72
N ALA A 15 12.13 -11.20 5.74
CA ALA A 15 10.82 -11.16 5.09
C ALA A 15 10.65 -9.87 4.29
N ALA A 16 10.16 -10.00 3.07
CA ALA A 16 9.76 -8.87 2.25
C ALA A 16 8.68 -8.06 2.97
N SER A 17 8.83 -6.72 3.07
CA SER A 17 7.90 -5.86 3.79
C SER A 17 6.50 -5.80 3.16
N GLY A 18 6.39 -6.07 1.85
CA GLY A 18 5.18 -5.97 1.06
C GLY A 18 5.26 -4.85 0.02
N ASN A 19 4.37 -4.91 -0.97
CA ASN A 19 4.36 -3.98 -2.10
C ASN A 19 3.06 -3.14 -2.16
N ALA A 20 2.39 -2.97 -1.02
CA ALA A 20 1.09 -2.33 -0.95
C ALA A 20 1.17 -0.81 -0.68
N PHE A 21 2.35 -0.20 -0.80
CA PHE A 21 2.57 1.23 -0.58
C PHE A 21 2.09 1.70 0.80
N SER A 22 1.39 2.83 0.88
CA SER A 22 0.77 3.37 2.10
C SER A 22 -0.72 3.63 1.87
N THR A 23 -1.53 3.47 2.91
CA THR A 23 -2.95 3.83 2.83
C THR A 23 -3.18 5.34 2.87
N ALA A 24 -2.21 6.14 3.35
CA ALA A 24 -2.34 7.59 3.48
C ALA A 24 -1.91 8.35 2.22
N TYR A 25 -0.80 7.98 1.62
CA TYR A 25 -0.21 8.80 0.55
C TYR A 25 -0.83 8.57 -0.84
N GLY A 26 -1.96 7.86 -0.91
CA GLY A 26 -2.52 7.44 -2.17
C GLY A 26 -1.72 6.27 -2.77
N ASN A 27 -2.02 5.94 -3.99
CA ASN A 27 -1.26 4.99 -4.80
C ASN A 27 -1.34 5.43 -6.26
N ASN A 28 -0.62 4.76 -7.15
CA ASN A 28 -0.59 5.08 -8.59
C ASN A 28 -1.97 5.10 -9.24
N SER A 29 -2.97 4.41 -8.65
CA SER A 29 -4.36 4.42 -9.12
C SER A 29 -5.23 5.48 -8.43
N GLY A 30 -4.71 6.22 -7.42
CA GLY A 30 -5.42 7.28 -6.71
C GLY A 30 -6.63 6.80 -5.89
N GLN A 31 -6.68 5.51 -5.55
CA GLN A 31 -7.84 4.91 -4.85
C GLN A 31 -7.85 5.19 -3.36
N ASN A 32 -6.67 5.28 -2.73
CA ASN A 32 -6.59 5.62 -1.31
C ASN A 32 -6.76 7.12 -1.12
N LYS A 33 -7.35 7.50 0.01
CA LYS A 33 -7.55 8.89 0.40
C LYS A 33 -6.52 9.24 1.48
N PRO A 34 -5.57 10.14 1.20
CA PRO A 34 -4.46 10.45 2.12
C PRO A 34 -4.87 11.42 3.25
N PHE A 35 -6.00 11.19 3.89
CA PHE A 35 -6.50 12.06 4.95
C PHE A 35 -5.71 11.91 6.25
N ALA A 36 -5.27 13.02 6.83
CA ALA A 36 -4.58 13.06 8.12
C ALA A 36 -5.46 12.64 9.32
N SER A 37 -6.76 12.42 9.09
CA SER A 37 -7.67 11.84 10.07
C SER A 37 -7.44 10.34 10.31
N ASP A 38 -6.72 9.64 9.41
CA ASP A 38 -6.29 8.25 9.58
C ASP A 38 -4.76 8.14 9.59
N PRO A 39 -4.10 8.32 10.75
CA PRO A 39 -2.65 8.24 10.85
C PRO A 39 -2.09 6.80 10.83
N ASP A 40 -2.94 5.77 10.90
CA ASP A 40 -2.48 4.37 10.76
C ASP A 40 -2.29 4.01 9.28
N THR A 41 -1.20 4.51 8.72
CA THR A 41 -0.89 4.41 7.29
C THR A 41 -0.16 3.12 6.90
N GLY A 42 0.24 2.28 7.86
CA GLY A 42 1.05 1.09 7.62
C GLY A 42 0.34 0.02 6.80
N THR A 43 1.08 -0.62 5.87
CA THR A 43 0.58 -1.65 4.94
C THR A 43 1.45 -2.90 4.93
N LEU A 44 2.22 -3.13 5.99
CA LEU A 44 3.14 -4.27 6.08
C LEU A 44 2.43 -5.61 5.85
N GLY A 45 3.00 -6.42 4.98
CA GLY A 45 2.54 -7.78 4.72
C GLY A 45 2.94 -8.77 5.83
N GLU A 46 2.34 -9.95 5.79
CA GLU A 46 2.78 -11.10 6.59
C GLU A 46 3.78 -11.95 5.77
N PRO A 47 4.86 -12.45 6.38
CA PRO A 47 5.20 -12.43 7.82
C PRO A 47 6.07 -11.23 8.25
N ALA A 48 6.27 -10.21 7.43
CA ALA A 48 7.13 -9.07 7.76
C ALA A 48 6.69 -8.31 9.02
N SER A 49 5.38 -8.22 9.27
CA SER A 49 4.79 -7.60 10.47
C SER A 49 5.09 -8.35 11.78
N TYR A 50 5.55 -9.62 11.73
CA TYR A 50 5.81 -10.41 12.93
C TYR A 50 7.09 -9.96 13.64
N ARG A 51 7.09 -10.02 14.98
CA ARG A 51 8.26 -9.64 15.81
C ARG A 51 9.54 -10.35 15.42
N SER A 52 9.42 -11.64 15.16
CA SER A 52 10.57 -12.53 14.95
C SER A 52 11.21 -12.41 13.57
N THR A 53 10.59 -11.73 12.62
CA THR A 53 11.14 -11.56 11.27
C THR A 53 11.91 -10.24 11.14
N LEU A 54 12.91 -10.20 10.29
CA LEU A 54 13.58 -8.99 9.84
C LEU A 54 12.86 -8.52 8.57
N ALA A 55 12.05 -7.48 8.65
CA ALA A 55 11.34 -6.93 7.50
C ALA A 55 12.27 -6.09 6.64
N VAL A 56 12.23 -6.33 5.34
CA VAL A 56 13.09 -5.69 4.36
C VAL A 56 12.28 -4.85 3.39
N ALA A 57 12.55 -3.55 3.37
CA ALA A 57 12.01 -2.60 2.41
C ALA A 57 12.80 -2.63 1.09
N SER A 58 12.20 -2.07 0.05
CA SER A 58 12.81 -1.95 -1.27
C SER A 58 13.36 -0.54 -1.51
N VAL A 59 14.52 -0.47 -2.17
CA VAL A 59 15.09 0.76 -2.71
C VAL A 59 15.48 0.55 -4.17
N ASP A 60 15.41 1.61 -4.96
CA ASP A 60 15.90 1.70 -6.32
C ASP A 60 17.33 2.25 -6.26
N ALA A 61 18.32 1.37 -6.35
CA ALA A 61 19.71 1.71 -6.06
C ALA A 61 20.61 1.77 -7.29
N GLN A 62 20.47 0.87 -8.20
CA GLN A 62 21.21 0.82 -9.48
C GLN A 62 20.44 -0.04 -10.46
N ASP A 63 20.34 0.44 -11.69
CA ASP A 63 19.76 -0.33 -12.77
C ASP A 63 20.78 -0.67 -13.84
N THR A 64 20.76 -1.95 -14.24
CA THR A 64 21.24 -2.37 -15.55
C THR A 64 20.02 -2.42 -16.46
N SER A 65 19.79 -1.38 -17.22
CA SER A 65 18.67 -1.36 -18.15
C SER A 65 19.14 -1.67 -19.58
N PRO A 66 18.43 -2.49 -20.34
CA PRO A 66 18.57 -2.50 -21.77
C PRO A 66 18.22 -1.10 -22.32
N TYR A 67 18.63 -0.81 -23.55
CA TYR A 67 18.37 0.51 -24.14
C TYR A 67 18.04 0.43 -25.63
N VAL A 68 17.36 1.47 -26.10
CA VAL A 68 17.26 1.81 -27.51
C VAL A 68 18.06 3.07 -27.81
N LEU A 69 18.33 3.35 -29.08
CA LEU A 69 19.08 4.53 -29.48
C LEU A 69 18.15 5.56 -30.14
N LEU A 70 18.21 6.78 -29.66
CA LEU A 70 17.69 7.98 -30.32
C LEU A 70 18.90 8.73 -30.91
N GLY A 71 19.21 8.48 -32.18
CA GLY A 71 20.53 8.85 -32.73
C GLY A 71 21.65 8.14 -31.98
N ASP A 72 22.57 8.93 -31.37
CA ASP A 72 23.65 8.41 -30.53
C ASP A 72 23.27 8.34 -29.04
N ARG A 73 22.11 8.85 -28.65
CA ARG A 73 21.65 8.84 -27.26
C ARG A 73 21.05 7.49 -26.90
N LYS A 74 21.52 6.92 -25.80
CA LYS A 74 20.94 5.73 -25.20
C LYS A 74 19.73 6.12 -24.37
N ILE A 75 18.60 5.47 -24.62
CA ILE A 75 17.34 5.56 -23.88
C ILE A 75 17.15 4.23 -23.14
N PRO A 76 17.46 4.17 -21.84
CA PRO A 76 17.21 2.98 -21.03
C PRO A 76 15.72 2.69 -20.95
N TYR A 77 15.35 1.41 -20.84
CA TYR A 77 13.94 1.02 -20.65
C TYR A 77 13.79 -0.10 -19.62
N GLY A 78 12.64 -0.08 -18.93
CA GLY A 78 12.16 -1.14 -18.05
C GLY A 78 11.31 -2.16 -18.82
N ILE A 79 11.34 -3.42 -18.39
CA ILE A 79 10.54 -4.51 -18.98
C ILE A 79 9.25 -4.64 -18.19
N ALA A 80 8.11 -4.69 -18.88
CA ALA A 80 6.82 -4.93 -18.27
C ALA A 80 6.66 -6.41 -17.87
N ILE A 81 5.82 -6.67 -16.86
CA ILE A 81 5.49 -8.00 -16.39
C ILE A 81 3.98 -8.26 -16.50
N ASP A 82 3.58 -9.52 -16.42
CA ASP A 82 2.18 -9.88 -16.29
C ASP A 82 1.74 -9.89 -14.80
N GLY A 83 0.43 -10.07 -14.56
CA GLY A 83 -0.13 -10.14 -13.19
C GLY A 83 0.39 -11.31 -12.34
N LYS A 84 1.22 -12.20 -12.90
CA LYS A 84 1.91 -13.27 -12.17
C LYS A 84 3.39 -12.96 -11.90
N GLY A 85 3.89 -11.82 -12.43
CA GLY A 85 5.28 -11.43 -12.34
C GLY A 85 6.17 -12.01 -13.45
N ASP A 86 5.59 -12.68 -14.47
CA ASP A 86 6.35 -13.18 -15.61
C ASP A 86 6.59 -12.02 -16.61
N PRO A 87 7.82 -11.87 -17.20
CA PRO A 87 8.08 -10.86 -18.21
C PRO A 87 7.16 -11.01 -19.42
N VAL A 88 6.62 -9.89 -19.92
CA VAL A 88 5.95 -9.83 -21.22
C VAL A 88 6.99 -9.53 -22.30
N PRO A 89 6.67 -9.76 -23.59
CA PRO A 89 7.57 -9.40 -24.67
C PRO A 89 8.01 -7.92 -24.61
N SER A 90 9.27 -7.68 -24.91
CA SER A 90 9.94 -6.38 -24.84
C SER A 90 10.54 -5.96 -26.20
N LEU A 91 11.28 -4.86 -26.21
CA LEU A 91 12.03 -4.47 -27.42
C LEU A 91 13.14 -5.46 -27.80
N ARG A 92 13.47 -6.42 -26.93
CA ARG A 92 14.40 -7.51 -27.29
C ARG A 92 13.76 -8.62 -28.12
N ASP A 93 12.43 -8.67 -28.14
CA ASP A 93 11.66 -9.70 -28.84
C ASP A 93 11.24 -9.26 -30.26
N ILE A 94 11.53 -8.01 -30.64
CA ILE A 94 11.33 -7.50 -32.00
C ILE A 94 12.68 -7.40 -32.73
N PRO A 95 12.67 -7.41 -34.09
CA PRO A 95 13.92 -7.36 -34.88
C PRO A 95 14.79 -6.15 -34.58
N GLU A 96 16.13 -6.35 -34.53
CA GLU A 96 17.09 -5.24 -34.49
C GLU A 96 17.04 -4.44 -35.79
N LYS A 97 16.46 -3.26 -35.72
CA LYS A 97 16.39 -2.28 -36.79
C LYS A 97 15.95 -0.92 -36.28
N THR A 98 15.84 0.02 -37.18
CA THR A 98 15.29 1.35 -36.89
C THR A 98 13.78 1.36 -37.13
N TYR A 99 13.04 1.83 -36.10
CA TYR A 99 11.59 1.95 -36.11
C TYR A 99 11.19 3.41 -36.01
N ARG A 100 10.13 3.79 -36.73
CA ARG A 100 9.51 5.09 -36.62
C ARG A 100 8.79 5.21 -35.25
N ILE A 101 8.89 6.36 -34.58
CA ILE A 101 8.09 6.67 -33.40
C ILE A 101 6.78 7.32 -33.81
N VAL A 102 5.70 6.88 -33.17
CA VAL A 102 4.38 7.54 -33.22
C VAL A 102 4.00 7.89 -31.78
N TYR A 103 3.78 9.18 -31.51
CA TYR A 103 3.38 9.64 -30.18
C TYR A 103 1.87 9.80 -30.11
N GLU A 104 1.22 9.13 -29.15
CA GLU A 104 -0.24 9.07 -28.98
C GLU A 104 -0.69 9.58 -27.60
N HIS A 105 -0.01 10.56 -27.03
CA HIS A 105 -0.37 11.13 -25.73
C HIS A 105 -0.72 10.06 -24.68
N SER A 106 -1.96 10.07 -24.16
CA SER A 106 -2.40 9.10 -23.17
C SER A 106 -2.96 7.79 -23.75
N GLY A 107 -3.07 7.67 -25.09
CA GLY A 107 -3.55 6.46 -25.76
C GLY A 107 -5.04 6.16 -25.58
N GLY A 108 -5.86 7.14 -25.19
CA GLY A 108 -7.32 6.96 -25.03
C GLY A 108 -8.04 6.59 -26.31
N SER A 109 -9.22 5.96 -26.21
CA SER A 109 -9.98 5.43 -27.36
C SER A 109 -10.26 6.45 -28.46
N ASP A 110 -10.39 7.73 -28.11
CA ASP A 110 -10.56 8.81 -29.09
C ASP A 110 -9.28 9.09 -29.87
N GLU A 111 -8.13 8.93 -29.25
CA GLU A 111 -6.81 9.10 -29.88
C GLU A 111 -6.53 7.91 -30.80
N VAL A 112 -6.71 6.71 -30.32
CA VAL A 112 -6.56 5.46 -31.09
C VAL A 112 -7.55 5.41 -32.27
N GLN A 113 -8.80 5.82 -32.08
CA GLN A 113 -9.78 5.88 -33.17
C GLN A 113 -9.45 6.92 -34.27
N ARG A 114 -8.78 8.02 -33.91
CA ARG A 114 -8.31 8.98 -34.94
C ARG A 114 -7.33 8.32 -35.89
N TYR A 115 -6.47 7.44 -35.40
CA TYR A 115 -5.55 6.68 -36.23
C TYR A 115 -6.27 5.61 -37.06
N TRP A 116 -7.24 4.90 -36.47
CA TRP A 116 -8.02 3.88 -37.19
C TRP A 116 -8.92 4.46 -38.29
N SER A 117 -9.54 5.61 -38.01
CA SER A 117 -10.53 6.20 -38.97
C SER A 117 -9.90 6.92 -40.12
N THR A 118 -8.63 7.31 -40.07
CA THR A 118 -8.01 8.15 -41.08
C THR A 118 -7.14 7.38 -42.09
N ASN A 119 -6.88 6.07 -41.88
CA ASN A 119 -5.97 5.24 -42.71
C ASN A 119 -4.60 5.92 -42.98
N ARG A 120 -4.20 6.86 -42.12
CA ARG A 120 -3.07 7.75 -42.38
C ARG A 120 -1.73 7.18 -41.91
N TYR A 121 -1.74 6.16 -41.03
CA TYR A 121 -0.51 5.61 -40.49
C TYR A 121 -0.52 4.09 -40.53
N ASP A 122 0.38 3.52 -41.31
CA ASP A 122 0.77 2.13 -41.20
C ASP A 122 1.66 2.00 -39.93
N LEU A 123 1.15 1.30 -38.89
CA LEU A 123 1.87 1.10 -37.64
C LEU A 123 2.79 -0.14 -37.66
N SER A 124 2.80 -0.93 -38.74
CA SER A 124 3.55 -2.21 -38.81
C SER A 124 5.05 -2.09 -38.51
N ASP A 125 5.64 -0.93 -38.84
CA ASP A 125 7.06 -0.62 -38.59
C ASP A 125 7.24 0.55 -37.59
N ALA A 126 6.25 0.79 -36.73
CA ALA A 126 6.29 1.85 -35.72
C ALA A 126 6.42 1.29 -34.32
N ILE A 127 7.05 2.05 -33.46
CA ILE A 127 6.95 1.96 -32.01
C ILE A 127 6.04 3.11 -31.58
N VAL A 128 4.99 2.79 -30.82
CA VAL A 128 4.10 3.79 -30.25
C VAL A 128 4.65 4.24 -28.89
N LEU A 129 4.65 5.54 -28.67
CA LEU A 129 4.99 6.17 -27.39
C LEU A 129 3.71 6.75 -26.81
N GLU A 130 3.39 6.38 -25.56
CA GLU A 130 2.27 6.92 -24.80
C GLU A 130 2.73 7.36 -23.42
N ASP A 131 2.08 8.38 -22.85
CA ASP A 131 2.32 8.83 -21.49
C ASP A 131 1.57 7.94 -20.50
N LYS A 132 2.17 7.66 -19.33
CA LYS A 132 1.56 6.93 -18.22
C LYS A 132 0.28 7.64 -17.75
N GLY A 133 -0.73 6.86 -17.38
CA GLY A 133 -2.00 7.40 -16.89
C GLY A 133 -2.86 8.02 -18.01
N GLY A 134 -3.66 9.01 -17.66
CA GLY A 134 -4.65 9.62 -18.54
C GLY A 134 -6.04 9.03 -18.38
N MET A 135 -6.99 9.51 -19.19
CA MET A 135 -8.38 9.07 -19.18
C MET A 135 -8.82 8.66 -20.58
N ASP A 136 -9.53 7.56 -20.71
CA ASP A 136 -10.35 7.30 -21.88
C ASP A 136 -11.59 8.20 -21.81
N THR A 137 -11.58 9.29 -22.59
CA THR A 137 -12.63 10.32 -22.52
C THR A 137 -13.98 9.84 -23.05
N ARG A 138 -14.02 8.74 -23.80
CA ARG A 138 -15.25 8.15 -24.33
C ARG A 138 -15.91 7.22 -23.34
N LEU A 139 -15.10 6.46 -22.58
CA LEU A 139 -15.59 5.48 -21.61
C LEU A 139 -15.59 6.05 -20.18
N ASP A 140 -14.97 7.21 -19.99
CA ASP A 140 -14.79 7.88 -18.69
C ASP A 140 -14.10 6.97 -17.66
N ILE A 141 -13.05 6.28 -18.10
CA ILE A 141 -12.25 5.38 -17.26
C ILE A 141 -10.77 5.77 -17.30
N PRO A 142 -10.02 5.55 -16.20
CA PRO A 142 -8.57 5.72 -16.19
C PRO A 142 -7.89 4.78 -17.21
N MET A 143 -6.90 5.32 -17.93
CA MET A 143 -6.04 4.54 -18.81
C MET A 143 -4.98 3.82 -18.00
N THR A 144 -5.11 2.50 -17.88
CA THR A 144 -4.07 1.64 -17.33
C THR A 144 -3.09 1.21 -18.42
N ASP A 145 -1.89 0.77 -18.02
CA ASP A 145 -0.88 0.27 -18.96
C ASP A 145 -1.41 -0.92 -19.78
N ASP A 146 -2.19 -1.79 -19.15
CA ASP A 146 -2.84 -2.93 -19.81
C ASP A 146 -3.88 -2.51 -20.84
N LEU A 147 -4.68 -1.47 -20.56
CA LEU A 147 -5.63 -0.92 -21.54
C LEU A 147 -4.93 -0.30 -22.74
N LYS A 148 -3.83 0.43 -22.52
CA LYS A 148 -2.99 0.99 -23.60
C LYS A 148 -2.50 -0.11 -24.54
N ALA A 149 -1.88 -1.14 -23.98
CA ALA A 149 -1.42 -2.29 -24.73
C ALA A 149 -2.58 -3.01 -25.45
N SER A 150 -3.73 -3.18 -24.77
CA SER A 150 -4.93 -3.82 -25.34
C SER A 150 -5.50 -3.06 -26.54
N TYR A 151 -5.54 -1.75 -26.48
CA TYR A 151 -6.03 -0.95 -27.61
C TYR A 151 -5.12 -1.08 -28.84
N LEU A 152 -3.81 -1.08 -28.65
CA LEU A 152 -2.86 -1.20 -29.75
C LEU A 152 -2.83 -2.59 -30.38
N THR A 153 -3.13 -3.67 -29.64
CA THR A 153 -3.26 -5.01 -30.24
C THR A 153 -4.42 -5.10 -31.24
N GLN A 154 -5.43 -4.23 -31.10
CA GLN A 154 -6.59 -4.20 -32.00
C GLN A 154 -6.32 -3.38 -33.27
N ALA A 155 -5.22 -2.64 -33.36
CA ALA A 155 -4.83 -1.92 -34.58
C ALA A 155 -4.53 -2.89 -35.74
N THR A 156 -4.79 -2.46 -36.97
CA THR A 156 -4.58 -3.30 -38.16
C THR A 156 -3.80 -2.53 -39.21
N PRO A 157 -2.50 -2.82 -39.38
CA PRO A 157 -1.66 -3.71 -38.55
C PRO A 157 -1.31 -3.12 -37.18
N PRO A 158 -1.04 -3.96 -36.16
CA PRO A 158 -0.60 -3.46 -34.88
C PRO A 158 0.83 -2.90 -34.96
N PRO A 159 1.25 -2.00 -34.04
CA PRO A 159 2.62 -1.53 -33.95
C PRO A 159 3.58 -2.65 -33.57
N ALA A 160 4.86 -2.43 -33.80
CA ALA A 160 5.91 -3.37 -33.42
C ALA A 160 6.07 -3.45 -31.89
N ALA A 161 5.88 -2.35 -31.17
CA ALA A 161 5.95 -2.28 -29.72
C ALA A 161 5.27 -1.03 -29.18
N LEU A 162 4.99 -1.05 -27.86
CA LEU A 162 4.55 0.08 -27.04
C LEU A 162 5.68 0.51 -26.10
N ILE A 163 5.94 1.80 -26.04
CA ILE A 163 6.74 2.43 -24.98
C ILE A 163 5.80 3.28 -24.14
N ILE A 164 5.77 3.08 -22.84
CA ILE A 164 5.01 3.90 -21.90
C ILE A 164 6.00 4.80 -21.15
N ALA A 165 5.80 6.10 -21.29
CA ALA A 165 6.63 7.11 -20.64
C ALA A 165 6.12 7.41 -19.24
N ASP A 166 6.99 7.34 -18.25
CA ASP A 166 6.66 7.86 -16.91
C ASP A 166 6.40 9.37 -17.00
N THR A 167 5.45 9.83 -16.20
CA THR A 167 5.11 11.25 -16.04
C THR A 167 5.79 11.89 -14.85
N ASP A 168 6.41 11.08 -13.99
CA ASP A 168 7.13 11.48 -12.79
C ASP A 168 8.64 11.35 -12.96
N ASP A 169 9.41 12.21 -12.29
CA ASP A 169 10.89 12.21 -12.36
C ASP A 169 11.51 11.14 -11.42
N ALA A 170 11.05 9.90 -11.54
CA ALA A 170 11.49 8.79 -10.67
C ALA A 170 12.93 8.30 -10.90
N GLY A 171 13.66 8.87 -11.85
CA GLY A 171 15.08 8.57 -12.10
C GLY A 171 15.36 7.23 -12.79
N ALA A 172 14.48 6.26 -12.72
CA ALA A 172 14.54 4.96 -13.40
C ALA A 172 13.18 4.62 -14.04
N PRO A 173 13.14 3.80 -15.13
CA PRO A 173 11.89 3.33 -15.68
C PRO A 173 11.11 2.52 -14.67
N TYR A 174 9.82 2.80 -14.50
CA TYR A 174 8.94 2.01 -13.63
C TYR A 174 8.62 0.64 -14.22
N GLN A 175 8.10 -0.27 -13.41
CA GLN A 175 7.66 -1.58 -13.89
C GLN A 175 6.15 -1.57 -14.20
N ALA A 176 5.80 -1.63 -15.48
CA ALA A 176 4.41 -1.77 -15.91
C ALA A 176 3.89 -3.20 -15.68
N ILE A 177 2.60 -3.34 -15.34
CA ILE A 177 1.92 -4.62 -15.15
C ILE A 177 0.83 -4.76 -16.20
N LEU A 178 0.91 -5.82 -17.01
CA LEU A 178 -0.05 -6.14 -18.07
C LEU A 178 -0.79 -7.43 -17.72
N GLU A 179 -2.01 -7.31 -17.20
CA GLU A 179 -2.77 -8.45 -16.71
C GLU A 179 -3.36 -9.32 -17.83
N SER A 180 -3.92 -8.68 -18.85
CA SER A 180 -4.67 -9.33 -19.91
C SER A 180 -3.99 -9.30 -21.28
N THR A 181 -3.08 -8.36 -21.53
CA THR A 181 -2.46 -8.11 -22.83
C THR A 181 -1.00 -8.49 -22.87
N ARG A 182 -0.74 -9.78 -23.09
CA ARG A 182 0.62 -10.37 -23.03
C ARG A 182 1.34 -10.44 -24.36
N GLU A 183 0.70 -10.07 -25.48
CA GLU A 183 1.24 -10.26 -26.82
C GLU A 183 1.94 -9.00 -27.37
N MET A 184 1.63 -7.82 -26.82
CA MET A 184 2.22 -6.56 -27.25
C MET A 184 3.59 -6.38 -26.57
N PRO A 185 4.69 -6.31 -27.33
CA PRO A 185 5.98 -5.95 -26.78
C PRO A 185 5.89 -4.57 -26.11
N THR A 186 6.05 -4.52 -24.78
CA THR A 186 5.82 -3.30 -24.00
C THR A 186 6.99 -3.05 -23.06
N VAL A 187 7.45 -1.80 -23.04
CA VAL A 187 8.52 -1.31 -22.16
C VAL A 187 8.16 0.06 -21.61
N THR A 188 8.83 0.45 -20.53
CA THR A 188 8.68 1.77 -19.91
C THR A 188 9.96 2.57 -20.04
N ILE A 189 9.85 3.90 -20.06
CA ILE A 189 10.99 4.83 -20.01
C ILE A 189 10.76 5.93 -18.98
N THR A 190 11.85 6.57 -18.54
CA THR A 190 11.76 7.70 -17.62
C THR A 190 11.13 8.93 -18.29
N LYS A 191 10.55 9.83 -17.49
CA LYS A 191 10.09 11.14 -17.98
C LYS A 191 11.20 11.90 -18.70
N LYS A 192 12.41 11.94 -18.14
CA LYS A 192 13.58 12.61 -18.75
C LYS A 192 13.92 12.06 -20.15
N ASP A 193 13.78 10.77 -20.35
CA ASP A 193 14.05 10.14 -21.65
C ASP A 193 12.89 10.33 -22.62
N SER A 194 11.65 10.36 -22.12
CA SER A 194 10.48 10.77 -22.87
C SER A 194 10.58 12.22 -23.36
N ASP A 195 10.94 13.14 -22.46
CA ASP A 195 11.15 14.57 -22.80
C ASP A 195 12.17 14.69 -23.96
N ALA A 196 13.24 13.89 -23.97
CA ALA A 196 14.21 13.90 -25.06
C ALA A 196 13.64 13.40 -26.39
N ILE A 197 12.73 12.42 -26.36
CA ILE A 197 12.04 11.94 -27.56
C ILE A 197 11.04 13.01 -28.03
N HIS A 198 10.30 13.65 -27.12
CA HIS A 198 9.38 14.74 -27.44
C HIS A 198 10.11 15.94 -28.05
N ASP A 199 11.29 16.29 -27.50
CA ASP A 199 12.14 17.33 -28.07
C ASP A 199 12.56 16.98 -29.50
N ALA A 200 12.99 15.74 -29.73
CA ALA A 200 13.36 15.28 -31.09
C ALA A 200 12.17 15.32 -32.07
N ILE A 201 10.96 14.91 -31.63
CA ILE A 201 9.73 14.99 -32.43
C ILE A 201 9.38 16.45 -32.77
N ARG A 202 9.48 17.34 -31.78
CA ARG A 202 9.21 18.79 -31.97
C ARG A 202 10.22 19.40 -32.96
N ASP A 203 11.50 19.10 -32.79
CA ASP A 203 12.60 19.70 -33.53
C ASP A 203 12.67 19.14 -34.97
N ALA A 204 12.03 17.99 -35.26
CA ALA A 204 11.90 17.40 -36.57
C ALA A 204 10.90 18.14 -37.50
N GLU A 205 10.16 19.15 -37.00
CA GLU A 205 9.24 20.02 -37.76
C GLU A 205 8.24 19.24 -38.66
N GLY A 206 7.83 18.03 -38.23
CA GLY A 206 6.88 17.18 -38.92
C GLY A 206 7.51 16.05 -39.74
N GLU A 207 8.82 15.93 -39.77
CA GLU A 207 9.51 14.74 -40.29
C GLU A 207 9.45 13.61 -39.26
N ASP A 208 9.59 12.36 -39.72
CA ASP A 208 9.54 11.19 -38.86
C ASP A 208 10.80 11.11 -37.95
N VAL A 209 10.60 10.77 -36.68
CA VAL A 209 11.67 10.46 -35.73
C VAL A 209 11.77 8.96 -35.55
N TYR A 210 12.99 8.47 -35.32
CA TYR A 210 13.28 7.05 -35.30
C TYR A 210 14.05 6.64 -34.07
N LEU A 211 13.72 5.44 -33.55
CA LEU A 211 14.50 4.71 -32.56
C LEU A 211 15.18 3.49 -33.20
N THR A 212 16.43 3.25 -32.85
CA THR A 212 17.12 2.03 -33.25
C THR A 212 17.08 1.02 -32.10
N VAL A 213 16.43 -0.11 -32.33
CA VAL A 213 16.40 -1.24 -31.42
C VAL A 213 17.69 -2.02 -31.54
N THR A 214 18.33 -2.27 -30.41
CA THR A 214 19.53 -3.12 -30.29
C THR A 214 19.35 -4.10 -29.13
N HIS A 215 19.78 -5.35 -29.34
CA HIS A 215 19.73 -6.39 -28.30
C HIS A 215 21.04 -6.49 -27.50
N SER A 216 22.06 -5.77 -27.95
CA SER A 216 23.38 -5.80 -27.36
C SER A 216 23.62 -4.59 -26.45
N GLY A 217 23.97 -4.86 -25.21
CA GLY A 217 24.41 -3.85 -24.27
C GLY A 217 23.35 -3.48 -23.22
N ILE A 218 23.88 -2.91 -22.16
CA ILE A 218 23.12 -2.40 -21.02
C ILE A 218 23.66 -1.01 -20.67
N VAL A 219 22.81 -0.18 -20.10
CA VAL A 219 23.21 1.05 -19.44
C VAL A 219 23.22 0.77 -17.94
N LEU A 220 24.29 1.19 -17.29
CA LEU A 220 24.33 1.29 -15.84
C LEU A 220 23.85 2.70 -15.48
N SER A 221 22.69 2.83 -14.87
CA SER A 221 22.27 4.06 -14.23
C SER A 221 22.68 4.00 -12.75
N SER A 222 23.57 4.91 -12.31
CA SER A 222 23.82 5.15 -10.91
C SER A 222 22.96 6.33 -10.48
N SER A 223 21.81 6.08 -9.91
CA SER A 223 21.08 7.08 -9.15
C SER A 223 21.47 6.99 -7.66
N ASN A 224 21.35 8.09 -6.92
CA ASN A 224 21.30 7.97 -5.47
C ASN A 224 20.16 7.02 -5.12
N PRO A 225 20.34 6.11 -4.15
CA PRO A 225 19.27 5.20 -3.77
C PRO A 225 18.04 5.98 -3.32
N THR A 226 16.88 5.68 -3.92
CA THR A 226 15.58 6.20 -3.53
C THR A 226 14.73 5.09 -2.95
N ALA A 227 13.82 5.40 -2.04
CA ALA A 227 12.88 4.39 -1.57
C ALA A 227 11.93 4.01 -2.70
N SER A 228 11.80 2.70 -2.99
CA SER A 228 10.85 2.25 -4.03
C SER A 228 9.42 2.64 -3.64
N GLU A 229 8.68 3.22 -4.58
CA GLU A 229 7.33 3.72 -4.36
C GLU A 229 6.41 2.63 -3.77
N PHE A 230 6.43 1.44 -4.36
CA PHE A 230 5.59 0.32 -3.94
C PHE A 230 5.92 -0.25 -2.55
N SER A 231 7.09 0.07 -1.97
CA SER A 231 7.52 -0.52 -0.70
C SER A 231 6.53 -0.20 0.43
N ALA A 232 6.06 -1.25 1.10
CA ALA A 232 5.07 -1.10 2.16
C ALA A 232 5.63 -0.35 3.37
N TRP A 233 4.79 0.50 3.96
CA TRP A 233 5.12 1.31 5.13
C TRP A 233 4.76 0.60 6.44
N GLY A 234 5.50 0.88 7.50
CA GLY A 234 5.10 0.64 8.89
C GLY A 234 4.30 1.83 9.44
N VAL A 235 3.88 1.72 10.62
CA VAL A 235 4.24 0.84 11.73
C VAL A 235 3.39 -0.46 11.72
N THR A 236 3.67 -1.36 12.68
CA THR A 236 2.73 -2.45 12.99
C THR A 236 1.55 -1.92 13.80
N PRO A 237 0.40 -2.64 13.84
CA PRO A 237 -0.78 -2.19 14.61
C PRO A 237 -0.50 -1.92 16.09
N ASP A 238 0.46 -2.63 16.70
CA ASP A 238 0.92 -2.42 18.09
C ASP A 238 2.05 -1.36 18.22
N LEU A 239 2.17 -0.47 17.20
CA LEU A 239 3.05 0.70 17.18
C LEU A 239 4.55 0.36 17.27
N ARG A 240 4.99 -0.71 16.62
CA ARG A 240 6.42 -1.02 16.46
C ARG A 240 6.94 -0.58 15.11
N LEU A 241 8.15 -0.06 15.12
CA LEU A 241 8.85 0.30 13.88
C LEU A 241 9.11 -0.94 13.02
N LYS A 242 8.66 -0.88 11.80
CA LYS A 242 8.90 -1.76 10.68
C LYS A 242 8.83 -0.93 9.39
N PRO A 243 9.53 -1.31 8.32
CA PRO A 243 10.53 -2.39 8.21
C PRO A 243 11.75 -2.12 9.08
N GLU A 244 12.69 -3.09 9.17
CA GLU A 244 13.94 -2.90 9.90
C GLU A 244 15.06 -2.32 9.06
N VAL A 245 15.16 -2.76 7.81
CA VAL A 245 16.22 -2.33 6.86
C VAL A 245 15.64 -2.23 5.45
N ALA A 246 16.39 -1.59 4.57
CA ALA A 246 16.12 -1.56 3.13
C ALA A 246 17.28 -2.20 2.35
N ALA A 247 16.98 -2.70 1.17
CA ALA A 247 17.96 -3.22 0.22
C ALA A 247 17.46 -3.02 -1.22
N PRO A 248 18.36 -3.09 -2.24
CA PRO A 248 17.95 -3.01 -3.63
C PRO A 248 16.86 -4.00 -3.97
N GLY A 249 15.73 -3.51 -4.49
CA GLY A 249 14.57 -4.30 -4.83
C GLY A 249 13.83 -3.79 -6.06
N GLY A 250 14.14 -2.59 -6.56
CA GLY A 250 13.62 -2.06 -7.82
C GLY A 250 14.47 -2.48 -9.00
N ASN A 251 13.84 -2.96 -10.07
CA ASN A 251 14.47 -3.33 -11.35
C ASN A 251 15.66 -4.30 -11.23
N ILE A 252 15.56 -5.30 -10.39
CA ILE A 252 16.64 -6.26 -10.13
C ILE A 252 16.70 -7.31 -11.23
N THR A 253 17.76 -7.26 -12.03
CA THR A 253 18.03 -8.27 -13.04
C THR A 253 18.63 -9.51 -12.40
N SER A 254 17.97 -10.65 -12.53
CA SER A 254 18.41 -11.93 -11.98
C SER A 254 18.01 -13.10 -12.86
N ALA A 255 18.60 -14.28 -12.57
CA ALA A 255 18.25 -15.50 -13.26
C ALA A 255 16.81 -15.94 -12.88
N ILE A 256 16.08 -16.39 -13.88
CA ILE A 256 14.75 -16.98 -13.75
C ILE A 256 14.76 -18.44 -14.21
N LEU A 257 13.60 -19.09 -14.28
CA LEU A 257 13.46 -20.46 -14.75
C LEU A 257 14.03 -20.64 -16.17
N ASN A 258 14.45 -21.86 -16.50
CA ASN A 258 14.96 -22.25 -17.81
C ASN A 258 16.29 -21.63 -18.24
N GLY A 259 17.03 -20.98 -17.32
CA GLY A 259 18.34 -20.38 -17.62
C GLY A 259 18.24 -19.01 -18.29
N GLU A 260 17.11 -18.38 -18.21
CA GLU A 260 16.84 -17.03 -18.68
C GLU A 260 17.14 -15.99 -17.60
N TYR A 261 17.06 -14.70 -17.95
CA TYR A 261 17.21 -13.56 -17.04
C TYR A 261 16.04 -12.61 -17.24
N ALA A 262 15.53 -12.08 -16.14
CA ALA A 262 14.52 -11.03 -16.15
C ALA A 262 14.86 -9.95 -15.12
N SER A 263 14.31 -8.76 -15.32
CA SER A 263 14.33 -7.68 -14.34
C SER A 263 12.98 -7.67 -13.63
N LEU A 264 13.00 -7.79 -12.31
CA LEU A 264 11.81 -7.80 -11.46
C LEU A 264 11.96 -6.75 -10.37
N SER A 265 10.84 -6.18 -9.93
CA SER A 265 10.80 -5.24 -8.82
C SER A 265 9.94 -5.78 -7.68
N GLY A 266 10.33 -5.51 -6.46
CA GLY A 266 9.60 -5.89 -5.26
C GLY A 266 10.48 -5.95 -4.02
N THR A 267 9.87 -5.82 -2.86
CA THR A 267 10.51 -6.15 -1.57
C THR A 267 10.93 -7.62 -1.53
N SER A 268 10.34 -8.46 -2.41
CA SER A 268 10.73 -9.85 -2.66
C SER A 268 12.13 -9.99 -3.29
N MET A 269 12.61 -8.96 -4.03
CA MET A 269 13.98 -8.90 -4.57
C MET A 269 14.94 -8.30 -3.55
N ALA A 270 14.49 -7.40 -2.68
CA ALA A 270 15.29 -6.82 -1.61
C ALA A 270 15.63 -7.84 -0.51
N SER A 271 14.67 -8.67 -0.11
CA SER A 271 14.83 -9.64 0.98
C SER A 271 15.98 -10.64 0.77
N PRO A 272 16.20 -11.27 -0.40
CA PRO A 272 17.33 -12.17 -0.63
C PRO A 272 18.70 -11.46 -0.62
N HIS A 273 18.79 -10.17 -0.97
CA HIS A 273 20.02 -9.41 -0.78
C HIS A 273 20.42 -9.38 0.71
N VAL A 274 19.48 -9.07 1.59
CA VAL A 274 19.72 -9.08 3.04
C VAL A 274 20.04 -10.48 3.55
N ALA A 275 19.42 -11.52 2.98
CA ALA A 275 19.75 -12.91 3.33
C ALA A 275 21.20 -13.26 3.00
N GLY A 276 21.70 -12.86 1.82
CA GLY A 276 23.10 -13.01 1.43
C GLY A 276 24.05 -12.27 2.37
N ILE A 277 23.76 -11.01 2.67
CA ILE A 277 24.58 -10.21 3.61
C ILE A 277 24.54 -10.80 5.01
N SER A 278 23.38 -11.30 5.47
CA SER A 278 23.24 -12.00 6.74
C SER A 278 24.17 -13.21 6.85
N ALA A 279 24.34 -13.97 5.75
CA ALA A 279 25.25 -15.11 5.72
C ALA A 279 26.72 -14.69 5.88
N LEU A 280 27.14 -13.61 5.21
CA LEU A 280 28.48 -13.05 5.33
C LEU A 280 28.77 -12.54 6.75
N VAL A 281 27.81 -11.80 7.35
CA VAL A 281 27.94 -11.33 8.75
C VAL A 281 28.01 -12.52 9.71
N ARG A 282 27.21 -13.56 9.49
CA ARG A 282 27.22 -14.78 10.29
C ARG A 282 28.56 -15.51 10.23
N GLU A 283 29.16 -15.63 9.05
CA GLU A 283 30.48 -16.22 8.87
C GLU A 283 31.55 -15.46 9.67
N ARG A 284 31.54 -14.11 9.56
CA ARG A 284 32.45 -13.24 10.31
C ARG A 284 32.31 -13.43 11.81
N ILE A 285 31.10 -13.37 12.39
CA ILE A 285 30.90 -13.45 13.84
C ILE A 285 31.14 -14.86 14.40
N ALA A 286 31.02 -15.90 13.58
CA ALA A 286 31.27 -17.28 13.99
C ALA A 286 32.71 -17.52 14.47
N SER A 287 33.66 -16.76 13.93
CA SER A 287 35.08 -16.83 14.28
C SER A 287 35.55 -15.81 15.35
N ASP A 288 34.64 -14.91 15.81
CA ASP A 288 35.02 -13.88 16.76
C ASP A 288 35.14 -14.45 18.20
N PRO A 289 36.34 -14.35 18.84
CA PRO A 289 36.58 -14.90 20.17
C PRO A 289 35.67 -14.29 21.26
N LEU A 290 35.30 -13.01 21.13
CA LEU A 290 34.43 -12.31 22.12
C LEU A 290 32.98 -12.78 22.05
N LEU A 291 32.56 -13.37 20.94
CA LEU A 291 31.23 -13.93 20.73
C LEU A 291 31.18 -15.45 20.92
N SER A 292 32.31 -16.09 21.24
CA SER A 292 32.43 -17.56 21.35
C SER A 292 31.54 -18.16 22.45
N GLY A 293 31.28 -17.41 23.52
CA GLY A 293 30.43 -17.83 24.64
C GLY A 293 28.90 -17.63 24.39
N MET A 294 28.53 -17.01 23.29
CA MET A 294 27.12 -16.76 22.95
C MET A 294 26.47 -18.02 22.37
N ASP A 295 25.20 -18.24 22.75
CA ASP A 295 24.37 -19.25 22.11
C ASP A 295 23.95 -18.83 20.69
N ALA A 296 23.19 -19.70 19.99
CA ALA A 296 22.79 -19.47 18.62
C ALA A 296 21.82 -18.26 18.46
N ALA A 297 20.90 -18.08 19.41
CA ALA A 297 19.96 -16.96 19.39
C ALA A 297 20.68 -15.62 19.63
N GLN A 298 21.60 -15.59 20.59
CA GLN A 298 22.42 -14.42 20.87
C GLN A 298 23.28 -14.02 19.68
N LYS A 299 23.92 -14.99 19.01
CA LYS A 299 24.69 -14.74 17.78
C LYS A 299 23.79 -14.22 16.66
N ASN A 300 22.59 -14.77 16.51
CA ASN A 300 21.61 -14.28 15.56
C ASN A 300 21.18 -12.82 15.83
N ALA A 301 21.03 -12.44 17.10
CA ALA A 301 20.78 -11.05 17.49
C ALA A 301 21.93 -10.13 17.08
N VAL A 302 23.21 -10.57 17.27
CA VAL A 302 24.37 -9.79 16.82
C VAL A 302 24.39 -9.61 15.30
N VAL A 303 23.98 -10.64 14.51
CA VAL A 303 23.85 -10.50 13.06
C VAL A 303 22.91 -9.35 12.70
N THR A 304 21.73 -9.34 13.28
CA THR A 304 20.73 -8.30 12.98
C THR A 304 21.11 -6.92 13.54
N ASN A 305 21.84 -6.89 14.67
CA ASN A 305 22.39 -5.63 15.21
C ASN A 305 23.46 -5.03 14.25
N PHE A 306 24.27 -5.84 13.60
CA PHE A 306 25.19 -5.33 12.56
C PHE A 306 24.43 -4.88 11.32
N LEU A 307 23.48 -5.68 10.80
CA LEU A 307 22.72 -5.33 9.60
C LEU A 307 21.99 -3.99 9.73
N MET A 308 21.30 -3.77 10.86
CA MET A 308 20.59 -2.53 11.11
C MET A 308 21.52 -1.40 11.52
N GLY A 309 22.45 -1.71 12.45
CA GLY A 309 23.30 -0.70 13.07
C GLY A 309 24.34 -0.07 12.13
N THR A 310 24.67 -0.72 11.02
CA THR A 310 25.57 -0.20 9.98
C THR A 310 24.86 0.17 8.68
N ALA A 311 23.51 0.13 8.67
CA ALA A 311 22.74 0.59 7.52
C ALA A 311 22.86 2.12 7.36
N HIS A 312 22.77 2.58 6.12
CA HIS A 312 22.84 4.00 5.80
C HIS A 312 21.43 4.59 5.73
N PRO A 313 21.06 5.56 6.61
CA PRO A 313 19.84 6.33 6.42
C PRO A 313 19.78 6.92 5.01
N LEU A 314 18.67 6.74 4.34
CA LEU A 314 18.49 7.23 2.98
C LEU A 314 18.02 8.69 3.00
N ILE A 315 18.66 9.53 2.21
CA ILE A 315 18.25 10.93 2.01
C ILE A 315 17.15 10.94 0.96
N ASP A 316 16.09 11.68 1.24
CA ASP A 316 15.07 12.00 0.25
C ASP A 316 15.64 13.05 -0.71
N VAL A 317 16.10 12.57 -1.86
CA VAL A 317 16.79 13.42 -2.83
C VAL A 317 15.86 14.41 -3.52
N GLU A 318 14.55 14.19 -3.50
CA GLU A 318 13.55 15.08 -4.09
C GLU A 318 13.41 16.37 -3.29
N LEU A 319 13.61 16.31 -1.98
CA LEU A 319 13.59 17.49 -1.12
C LEU A 319 14.83 18.38 -1.28
N GLY A 320 15.98 17.78 -1.60
CA GLY A 320 17.24 18.51 -1.84
C GLY A 320 17.85 19.21 -0.62
N ASP A 321 17.32 18.98 0.58
CA ASP A 321 17.74 19.64 1.84
C ASP A 321 18.48 18.70 2.82
N GLY A 322 18.66 17.42 2.44
CA GLY A 322 19.31 16.39 3.24
C GLY A 322 18.39 15.70 4.27
N THR A 323 17.09 15.91 4.18
CA THR A 323 16.10 15.20 5.00
C THR A 323 16.11 13.71 4.65
N PHE A 324 16.03 12.83 5.67
CA PHE A 324 15.96 11.39 5.49
C PHE A 324 14.54 10.95 5.10
N TYR A 325 14.43 9.85 4.36
CA TYR A 325 13.18 9.10 4.32
C TYR A 325 12.79 8.64 5.73
N SER A 326 11.49 8.63 6.01
CA SER A 326 10.98 8.09 7.27
C SER A 326 11.45 6.64 7.50
N PRO A 327 11.93 6.30 8.72
CA PRO A 327 12.22 4.91 9.06
C PRO A 327 11.03 3.96 8.91
N ARG A 328 9.81 4.46 8.94
CA ARG A 328 8.60 3.66 8.68
C ARG A 328 8.54 3.16 7.22
N LYS A 329 9.25 3.80 6.28
CA LYS A 329 9.39 3.35 4.89
C LYS A 329 10.65 2.51 4.66
N VAL A 330 11.78 2.89 5.25
CA VAL A 330 13.11 2.31 4.92
C VAL A 330 13.85 1.68 6.10
N GLY A 331 13.26 1.65 7.29
CA GLY A 331 13.92 1.13 8.49
C GLY A 331 15.13 1.96 8.90
N ALA A 332 16.21 1.28 9.27
CA ALA A 332 17.51 1.91 9.55
C ALA A 332 18.19 2.47 8.30
N GLY A 333 17.64 2.21 7.11
CA GLY A 333 18.18 2.58 5.82
C GLY A 333 18.69 1.38 5.03
N GLN A 334 19.46 1.66 3.97
CA GLN A 334 20.01 0.62 3.10
C GLN A 334 21.14 -0.15 3.78
N VAL A 335 21.05 -1.48 3.78
CA VAL A 335 22.10 -2.34 4.32
C VAL A 335 23.38 -2.19 3.52
N ASP A 336 24.50 -2.02 4.21
CA ASP A 336 25.84 -2.00 3.64
C ASP A 336 26.59 -3.31 3.99
N ALA A 337 26.85 -4.12 2.98
CA ALA A 337 27.54 -5.40 3.14
C ALA A 337 28.96 -5.24 3.68
N VAL A 338 29.69 -4.21 3.25
CA VAL A 338 31.06 -3.94 3.69
C VAL A 338 31.04 -3.46 5.14
N ALA A 339 30.19 -2.48 5.46
CA ALA A 339 30.08 -1.96 6.82
C ALA A 339 29.62 -3.05 7.80
N ALA A 340 28.60 -3.85 7.46
CA ALA A 340 28.09 -4.92 8.32
C ALA A 340 29.13 -6.03 8.57
N THR A 341 29.99 -6.31 7.60
CA THR A 341 31.04 -7.34 7.74
C THR A 341 32.35 -6.83 8.34
N THR A 342 32.62 -5.53 8.33
CA THR A 342 33.90 -4.95 8.81
C THR A 342 33.78 -4.15 10.10
N SER A 343 32.57 -3.65 10.46
CA SER A 343 32.39 -2.90 11.70
C SER A 343 32.76 -3.75 12.92
N SER A 344 33.52 -3.20 13.83
CA SER A 344 33.82 -3.80 15.13
C SER A 344 32.85 -3.34 16.22
N VAL A 345 31.95 -2.41 15.92
CA VAL A 345 30.97 -1.86 16.88
C VAL A 345 29.56 -2.10 16.37
N TYR A 346 28.69 -2.51 17.25
CA TYR A 346 27.25 -2.62 16.98
C TYR A 346 26.42 -1.95 18.08
N PRO A 347 25.30 -1.31 17.70
CA PRO A 347 24.39 -0.71 18.66
C PRO A 347 23.34 -1.70 19.18
N THR A 348 22.82 -1.43 20.38
CA THR A 348 21.61 -2.02 20.94
C THR A 348 20.82 -0.93 21.66
N VAL A 349 19.50 -1.09 21.79
CA VAL A 349 18.65 -0.18 22.58
C VAL A 349 18.34 -0.83 23.92
N ILE A 350 18.70 -0.15 25.01
CA ILE A 350 18.49 -0.68 26.37
C ILE A 350 17.00 -0.65 26.70
N GLY A 351 16.50 -1.79 27.17
CA GLY A 351 15.07 -1.92 27.51
C GLY A 351 14.13 -2.06 26.31
N ALA A 352 14.67 -2.22 25.09
CA ALA A 352 13.86 -2.53 23.92
C ALA A 352 13.04 -3.81 24.11
N SER A 353 11.84 -3.83 23.56
CA SER A 353 10.96 -5.02 23.56
C SER A 353 11.57 -6.21 22.82
N ASP A 354 12.47 -5.94 21.87
CA ASP A 354 13.30 -6.91 21.15
C ASP A 354 14.76 -6.42 21.11
N PRO A 355 15.63 -6.94 22.01
CA PRO A 355 17.04 -6.53 22.06
C PRO A 355 17.85 -6.99 20.84
N SER A 356 17.30 -7.84 19.98
CA SER A 356 17.92 -8.23 18.70
C SER A 356 17.77 -7.18 17.60
N ARG A 357 17.02 -6.10 17.86
CA ARG A 357 16.75 -5.02 16.93
C ARG A 357 17.21 -3.69 17.53
N PRO A 358 18.28 -3.06 16.99
CA PRO A 358 18.74 -1.75 17.46
C PRO A 358 17.83 -0.63 16.93
N LYS A 359 16.61 -0.60 17.42
CA LYS A 359 15.59 0.41 17.13
C LYS A 359 14.85 0.79 18.42
N ALA A 360 14.33 2.02 18.48
CA ALA A 360 13.55 2.47 19.61
C ALA A 360 12.07 2.61 19.26
N ASP A 361 11.26 1.67 19.74
CA ASP A 361 9.80 1.75 19.72
C ASP A 361 9.34 2.56 20.95
N LEU A 362 9.03 3.86 20.76
CA LEU A 362 8.85 4.82 21.85
C LEU A 362 7.41 4.86 22.38
N GLY A 363 6.48 4.17 21.71
CA GLY A 363 5.06 4.22 22.07
C GLY A 363 4.40 5.54 21.69
N ASP A 364 3.30 5.88 22.38
CA ASP A 364 2.54 7.10 22.15
C ASP A 364 2.61 8.09 23.31
N GLY A 365 2.32 9.35 23.03
CA GLY A 365 2.33 10.44 24.02
C GLY A 365 2.62 11.80 23.41
N SER A 366 2.58 12.86 24.25
CA SER A 366 2.80 14.24 23.81
C SER A 366 3.93 14.98 24.53
N LYS A 367 4.59 14.31 25.48
CA LYS A 367 5.62 14.93 26.32
C LYS A 367 7.06 14.67 25.86
N GLY A 368 7.21 13.86 24.82
CA GLY A 368 8.52 13.38 24.36
C GLY A 368 8.96 12.09 25.03
N TRP A 369 10.13 11.62 24.61
CA TRP A 369 10.64 10.30 24.97
C TRP A 369 12.14 10.36 25.25
N THR A 370 12.59 9.44 26.09
CA THR A 370 14.01 9.24 26.37
C THR A 370 14.33 7.75 26.25
N PHE A 371 15.40 7.43 25.55
CA PHE A 371 15.89 6.05 25.40
C PHE A 371 17.42 6.02 25.46
N GLN A 372 17.98 4.84 25.64
CA GLN A 372 19.42 4.64 25.76
C GLN A 372 19.92 3.70 24.65
N VAL A 373 20.98 4.12 23.98
CA VAL A 373 21.71 3.30 23.01
C VAL A 373 23.03 2.86 23.64
N GLN A 374 23.27 1.55 23.67
CA GLN A 374 24.53 0.97 24.04
C GLN A 374 25.30 0.58 22.79
N LEU A 375 26.53 1.07 22.65
CA LEU A 375 27.49 0.66 21.64
C LEU A 375 28.43 -0.39 22.23
N THR A 376 28.55 -1.56 21.61
CA THR A 376 29.46 -2.63 22.00
C THR A 376 30.58 -2.75 21.00
N ASN A 377 31.84 -2.63 21.47
CA ASN A 377 33.04 -2.69 20.65
C ASN A 377 33.76 -4.03 20.83
N LEU A 378 33.92 -4.77 19.73
CA LEU A 378 34.63 -6.06 19.66
C LEU A 378 36.13 -5.90 19.31
N ALA A 379 36.58 -4.67 18.98
CA ALA A 379 37.98 -4.44 18.67
C ALA A 379 38.88 -4.35 19.92
N SER A 380 40.15 -4.61 19.75
CA SER A 380 41.18 -4.38 20.77
C SER A 380 41.61 -2.91 20.91
N GLU A 381 41.00 -2.02 20.17
CA GLU A 381 41.23 -0.57 20.17
C GLU A 381 39.90 0.16 20.45
N ALA A 382 39.98 1.33 21.08
CA ALA A 382 38.81 2.18 21.28
C ALA A 382 38.31 2.75 19.93
N ARG A 383 36.99 2.99 19.86
CA ARG A 383 36.33 3.64 18.71
C ARG A 383 35.56 4.88 19.20
N THR A 384 35.71 5.98 18.48
CA THR A 384 35.06 7.24 18.85
C THR A 384 34.12 7.66 17.73
N TYR A 385 32.93 8.09 18.12
CA TYR A 385 31.87 8.55 17.24
C TYR A 385 31.37 9.93 17.68
N THR A 386 31.06 10.80 16.72
CA THR A 386 30.24 12.00 16.93
C THR A 386 28.76 11.66 16.73
N LEU A 387 27.90 12.29 17.53
CA LEU A 387 26.46 12.03 17.50
C LEU A 387 25.74 13.07 16.66
N GLY A 388 24.74 12.59 15.94
CA GLY A 388 23.82 13.39 15.14
C GLY A 388 22.48 12.69 14.99
N GLY A 389 21.65 13.23 14.13
CA GLY A 389 20.37 12.60 13.83
C GLY A 389 19.33 13.58 13.33
N GLN A 390 18.18 13.06 12.94
CA GLN A 390 17.03 13.84 12.51
C GLN A 390 15.78 13.43 13.28
N ALA A 391 14.85 14.37 13.47
CA ALA A 391 13.53 14.15 14.03
C ALA A 391 12.50 14.56 12.96
N LEU A 392 11.85 13.56 12.39
CA LEU A 392 10.97 13.71 11.24
C LEU A 392 9.50 13.65 11.65
N SER A 393 8.66 14.33 10.90
CA SER A 393 7.21 14.12 10.92
C SER A 393 6.65 14.29 9.52
N GLU A 394 5.49 13.72 9.28
CA GLU A 394 4.79 13.82 8.00
C GLU A 394 4.42 15.27 7.69
N VAL A 395 4.50 15.63 6.42
CA VAL A 395 3.95 16.90 5.92
C VAL A 395 2.46 16.73 5.68
N VAL A 396 1.66 17.67 6.20
CA VAL A 396 0.20 17.66 6.01
C VAL A 396 -0.22 19.01 5.43
N GLU A 397 -0.82 18.96 4.23
CA GLU A 397 -1.40 20.11 3.55
C GLU A 397 -2.89 19.90 3.31
N GLU A 398 -3.74 20.87 3.64
CA GLU A 398 -5.20 20.83 3.46
C GLU A 398 -5.86 19.56 4.03
N GLY A 399 -5.30 19.00 5.11
CA GLY A 399 -5.82 17.79 5.74
C GLY A 399 -5.41 16.48 5.08
N VAL A 400 -4.48 16.51 4.13
CA VAL A 400 -3.91 15.34 3.44
C VAL A 400 -2.43 15.17 3.78
N PHE A 401 -1.99 13.92 3.89
CA PHE A 401 -0.57 13.58 3.98
C PHE A 401 0.11 13.75 2.62
N LEU A 402 1.31 14.33 2.65
CA LEU A 402 2.25 14.27 1.54
C LEU A 402 3.25 13.13 1.78
N GLU A 403 3.81 12.58 0.72
CA GLU A 403 4.76 11.45 0.81
C GLU A 403 6.09 11.82 1.48
N HIS A 404 6.34 13.09 1.67
CA HIS A 404 7.58 13.63 2.21
C HIS A 404 7.49 13.87 3.72
N SER A 405 8.65 13.78 4.37
CA SER A 405 8.81 14.15 5.77
C SER A 405 9.50 15.50 5.90
N GLN A 406 9.17 16.24 6.94
CA GLN A 406 9.90 17.43 7.36
C GLN A 406 10.83 17.09 8.53
N ASN A 407 12.07 17.56 8.47
CA ASN A 407 12.99 17.47 9.60
C ASN A 407 12.72 18.63 10.58
N TRP A 408 12.22 18.29 11.76
CA TRP A 408 11.88 19.21 12.84
C TRP A 408 13.00 19.37 13.87
N ALA A 409 14.14 18.68 13.74
CA ALA A 409 15.24 18.77 14.69
C ALA A 409 15.78 20.21 14.77
N GLY A 410 15.67 20.81 15.95
CA GLY A 410 16.04 22.21 16.18
C GLY A 410 15.09 23.26 15.61
N GLN A 411 13.93 22.85 15.09
CA GLN A 411 12.90 23.75 14.51
C GLN A 411 11.50 23.53 15.13
N GLY A 412 11.40 22.81 16.24
CA GLY A 412 10.14 22.49 16.91
C GLY A 412 10.18 21.12 17.60
N ILE A 413 11.25 20.35 17.37
CA ILE A 413 11.57 19.14 18.13
C ILE A 413 13.03 19.24 18.61
N SER A 414 13.23 19.17 19.91
CA SER A 414 14.56 19.08 20.51
C SER A 414 15.03 17.64 20.48
N LEU A 415 16.08 17.37 19.71
CA LEU A 415 16.80 16.09 19.70
C LEU A 415 18.14 16.30 20.41
N THR A 416 18.29 15.72 21.59
CA THR A 416 19.49 15.93 22.43
C THR A 416 20.13 14.61 22.86
N PHE A 417 21.43 14.68 23.11
CA PHE A 417 22.25 13.55 23.49
C PHE A 417 22.94 13.83 24.83
N SER A 418 23.27 12.80 25.59
CA SER A 418 24.02 12.93 26.85
C SER A 418 25.44 13.50 26.64
N SER A 419 25.96 13.45 25.42
CA SER A 419 27.22 14.07 24.98
C SER A 419 27.26 14.18 23.46
N ASP A 420 28.08 15.10 22.93
CA ASP A 420 28.22 15.28 21.47
C ASP A 420 29.09 14.19 20.82
N SER A 421 29.81 13.42 21.63
CA SER A 421 30.64 12.30 21.18
C SER A 421 30.69 11.19 22.20
N VAL A 422 30.95 9.96 21.74
CA VAL A 422 31.11 8.79 22.57
C VAL A 422 32.35 8.00 22.15
N THR A 423 33.19 7.68 23.15
CA THR A 423 34.31 6.76 22.95
C THR A 423 33.96 5.41 23.58
N VAL A 424 33.93 4.39 22.73
CA VAL A 424 33.65 3.01 23.14
C VAL A 424 35.00 2.31 23.38
N PRO A 425 35.36 1.97 24.63
CA PRO A 425 36.66 1.35 24.93
C PRO A 425 36.83 0.01 24.22
N ALA A 426 38.09 -0.43 24.09
CA ALA A 426 38.42 -1.74 23.55
C ALA A 426 37.70 -2.86 24.29
N SER A 427 37.11 -3.81 23.55
CA SER A 427 36.41 -5.00 24.10
C SER A 427 35.40 -4.67 25.23
N SER A 428 34.69 -3.54 25.07
CA SER A 428 33.81 -2.98 26.10
C SER A 428 32.59 -2.29 25.46
N SER A 429 31.77 -1.67 26.29
CA SER A 429 30.58 -0.95 25.84
C SER A 429 30.54 0.47 26.43
N ALA A 430 29.86 1.36 25.72
CA ALA A 430 29.52 2.69 26.18
C ALA A 430 28.02 3.00 25.89
N THR A 431 27.42 3.82 26.72
CA THR A 431 25.97 4.15 26.63
C THR A 431 25.78 5.63 26.37
N VAL A 432 24.85 5.94 25.47
CA VAL A 432 24.38 7.29 25.18
C VAL A 432 22.89 7.36 25.49
N THR A 433 22.47 8.44 26.17
CA THR A 433 21.08 8.77 26.36
C THR A 433 20.63 9.72 25.26
N VAL A 434 19.53 9.41 24.62
CA VAL A 434 18.86 10.21 23.58
C VAL A 434 17.53 10.70 24.11
N THR A 435 17.24 11.99 23.95
CA THR A 435 15.96 12.58 24.32
C THR A 435 15.36 13.32 23.14
N VAL A 436 14.11 13.00 22.82
CA VAL A 436 13.29 13.62 21.77
C VAL A 436 12.15 14.34 22.47
N THR A 437 12.14 15.68 22.38
CA THR A 437 11.15 16.52 23.06
C THR A 437 10.43 17.41 22.06
N PRO A 438 9.13 17.19 21.79
CA PRO A 438 8.31 18.12 21.01
C PRO A 438 8.20 19.46 21.75
N GLU A 439 8.40 20.55 21.04
CA GLU A 439 8.29 21.91 21.54
C GLU A 439 6.97 22.57 21.08
N ALA A 440 6.71 23.80 21.55
CA ALA A 440 5.44 24.48 21.32
C ALA A 440 5.11 24.69 19.82
N GLU A 441 6.13 24.88 19.00
CA GLU A 441 5.96 25.06 17.55
C GLU A 441 5.43 23.78 16.89
N PHE A 442 6.08 22.64 17.16
CA PHE A 442 5.59 21.35 16.66
C PHE A 442 4.22 20.99 17.24
N ALA A 443 3.99 21.26 18.54
CA ALA A 443 2.70 21.01 19.16
C ALA A 443 1.57 21.82 18.48
N SER A 444 1.84 23.05 18.07
CA SER A 444 0.89 23.89 17.33
C SER A 444 0.63 23.33 15.93
N TYR A 445 1.67 22.93 15.21
CA TYR A 445 1.56 22.25 13.92
C TYR A 445 0.68 20.97 14.01
N ALA A 446 1.01 20.10 14.95
CA ALA A 446 0.27 18.85 15.13
C ALA A 446 -1.20 19.07 15.49
N ALA A 447 -1.49 20.04 16.36
CA ALA A 447 -2.87 20.38 16.73
C ALA A 447 -3.69 20.94 15.55
N GLU A 448 -3.07 21.71 14.67
CA GLU A 448 -3.71 22.31 13.50
C GLU A 448 -3.84 21.30 12.33
N LYS A 449 -2.76 20.62 12.00
CA LYS A 449 -2.64 19.81 10.77
C LYS A 449 -3.01 18.35 10.96
N ALA A 450 -2.73 17.78 12.12
CA ALA A 450 -2.92 16.35 12.41
C ALA A 450 -3.61 16.13 13.78
N PRO A 451 -4.87 16.58 13.96
CA PRO A 451 -5.54 16.56 15.26
C PRO A 451 -5.81 15.15 15.79
N LYS A 452 -5.68 14.12 14.96
CA LYS A 452 -5.75 12.71 15.37
C LYS A 452 -4.40 12.11 15.77
N GLY A 453 -3.34 12.94 15.72
CA GLY A 453 -1.97 12.57 15.99
C GLY A 453 -1.13 12.39 14.72
N THR A 454 0.17 12.39 14.89
CA THR A 454 1.16 12.18 13.82
C THR A 454 2.39 11.47 14.38
N PHE A 455 3.25 10.95 13.50
CA PHE A 455 4.48 10.31 13.94
C PHE A 455 5.58 11.34 14.20
N ILE A 456 6.40 11.07 15.19
CA ILE A 456 7.74 11.61 15.34
C ILE A 456 8.69 10.43 15.20
N ASP A 457 9.38 10.37 14.09
CA ASP A 457 10.33 9.30 13.79
C ASP A 457 11.69 9.88 13.37
N GLY A 458 12.64 9.03 13.05
CA GLY A 458 13.95 9.48 12.59
C GLY A 458 15.05 8.49 12.93
N ALA A 459 16.28 8.96 12.83
CA ALA A 459 17.45 8.16 13.13
C ALA A 459 18.46 8.94 13.98
N VAL A 460 19.06 8.27 14.93
CA VAL A 460 20.29 8.70 15.62
C VAL A 460 21.46 8.16 14.81
N THR A 461 22.40 9.03 14.46
CA THR A 461 23.61 8.68 13.69
C THR A 461 24.85 8.81 14.56
N PHE A 462 25.79 7.89 14.36
CA PHE A 462 27.07 7.88 15.01
C PHE A 462 28.14 7.88 13.93
N THR A 463 28.73 9.05 13.66
CA THR A 463 29.76 9.21 12.62
C THR A 463 31.14 8.94 13.20
N SER A 464 31.84 7.99 12.60
CA SER A 464 33.17 7.57 13.04
C SER A 464 34.20 8.66 12.83
N THR A 465 35.02 8.93 13.85
CA THR A 465 36.14 9.90 13.76
C THR A 465 37.43 9.30 13.21
N ALA A 466 37.48 7.98 12.99
CA ALA A 466 38.70 7.26 12.63
C ALA A 466 38.53 6.22 11.51
N GLY A 467 37.56 6.43 10.60
CA GLY A 467 37.36 5.60 9.42
C GLY A 467 36.77 4.20 9.68
N ALA A 468 36.23 3.94 10.88
CA ALA A 468 35.38 2.77 11.11
C ALA A 468 34.00 3.04 10.43
N PRO A 469 33.19 2.00 10.14
CA PRO A 469 31.85 2.21 9.66
C PRO A 469 31.02 3.10 10.61
N ASP A 470 30.22 3.99 10.04
CA ASP A 470 29.23 4.76 10.77
C ASP A 470 28.11 3.85 11.29
N LEU A 471 27.39 4.31 12.31
CA LEU A 471 26.30 3.53 12.91
C LEU A 471 25.01 4.36 12.92
N THR A 472 23.88 3.64 12.91
CA THR A 472 22.55 4.23 12.97
C THR A 472 21.63 3.47 13.91
N VAL A 473 20.67 4.19 14.52
CA VAL A 473 19.59 3.62 15.32
C VAL A 473 18.30 4.36 14.99
N PRO A 474 17.37 3.76 14.25
CA PRO A 474 16.08 4.36 13.96
C PRO A 474 15.17 4.34 15.19
N TYR A 475 14.24 5.29 15.24
CA TYR A 475 13.24 5.37 16.30
C TYR A 475 11.90 5.82 15.73
N VAL A 476 10.80 5.47 16.44
CA VAL A 476 9.45 5.94 16.16
C VAL A 476 8.67 6.15 17.44
N GLY A 477 7.97 7.27 17.52
CA GLY A 477 6.96 7.58 18.52
C GLY A 477 5.72 8.16 17.84
N PHE A 478 4.56 8.00 18.47
CA PHE A 478 3.33 8.61 17.99
C PHE A 478 2.97 9.80 18.88
N TYR A 479 2.96 11.00 18.32
CA TYR A 479 2.57 12.21 19.02
C TYR A 479 1.04 12.30 19.06
N GLY A 480 0.44 11.88 20.16
CA GLY A 480 -1.00 11.76 20.34
C GLY A 480 -1.35 10.54 21.16
N SER A 481 -2.57 10.05 21.00
CA SER A 481 -3.05 8.78 21.55
C SER A 481 -3.28 7.80 20.41
N TRP A 482 -2.51 6.71 20.34
CA TRP A 482 -2.60 5.72 19.28
C TRP A 482 -3.94 4.98 19.23
N GLY A 483 -4.65 4.90 20.37
CA GLY A 483 -5.99 4.33 20.45
C GLY A 483 -7.13 5.24 19.98
N ALA A 484 -6.87 6.53 19.75
CA ALA A 484 -7.91 7.51 19.41
C ALA A 484 -8.36 7.54 17.94
N PRO A 485 -7.51 7.27 16.92
CA PRO A 485 -7.96 7.19 15.53
C PRO A 485 -9.02 6.11 15.33
N ALA A 486 -9.90 6.32 14.35
CA ALA A 486 -11.01 5.42 14.05
C ALA A 486 -10.51 4.02 13.61
N ILE A 487 -11.20 2.97 14.08
CA ILE A 487 -10.97 1.59 13.62
C ILE A 487 -11.79 1.31 12.36
N PHE A 488 -13.00 1.85 12.32
CA PHE A 488 -13.97 1.63 11.24
C PHE A 488 -14.01 2.84 10.32
N ASP A 489 -14.05 2.58 9.01
CA ASP A 489 -14.29 3.62 8.01
C ASP A 489 -15.79 4.00 7.96
N GLU A 490 -16.09 5.12 7.29
CA GLU A 490 -17.41 5.69 7.20
C GLU A 490 -18.46 4.70 6.69
N LYS A 491 -19.69 4.84 7.17
CA LYS A 491 -20.82 4.08 6.63
C LYS A 491 -21.24 4.66 5.29
N TRP A 492 -21.75 3.79 4.43
CA TRP A 492 -22.32 4.21 3.15
C TRP A 492 -23.53 5.12 3.28
N SER A 493 -24.26 4.98 4.39
CA SER A 493 -25.43 5.79 4.71
C SER A 493 -25.12 7.18 5.29
N ASP A 494 -23.87 7.43 5.65
CA ASP A 494 -23.50 8.71 6.25
C ASP A 494 -23.43 9.78 5.14
N GLU A 495 -23.88 10.99 5.45
CA GLU A 495 -23.86 12.08 4.48
C GLU A 495 -22.43 12.36 3.99
N GLU A 496 -22.28 12.84 2.75
CA GLU A 496 -21.01 13.12 2.08
C GLU A 496 -20.11 14.19 2.77
N THR A 497 -20.42 14.60 3.98
CA THR A 497 -19.58 15.50 4.78
C THR A 497 -18.23 14.87 5.16
N HIS A 498 -18.13 13.54 5.10
CA HIS A 498 -16.94 12.78 5.43
C HIS A 498 -16.69 11.70 4.38
N PRO A 499 -15.84 11.96 3.40
CA PRO A 499 -15.51 10.95 2.41
C PRO A 499 -14.79 9.75 3.07
N ALA A 500 -15.14 8.54 2.66
CA ALA A 500 -14.45 7.34 3.11
C ALA A 500 -12.94 7.42 2.79
N HIS A 501 -12.11 6.89 3.69
CA HIS A 501 -10.67 6.85 3.48
C HIS A 501 -10.29 5.79 2.44
N VAL A 502 -10.82 4.57 2.61
CA VAL A 502 -10.49 3.42 1.77
C VAL A 502 -11.75 2.73 1.27
N TYR A 503 -12.67 2.37 2.17
CA TYR A 503 -13.84 1.56 1.82
C TYR A 503 -15.03 1.89 2.71
N ARG A 504 -16.16 2.29 2.13
CA ARG A 504 -17.39 2.56 2.90
C ARG A 504 -18.01 1.28 3.46
N SER A 505 -18.37 1.33 4.74
CA SER A 505 -18.98 0.21 5.45
C SER A 505 -20.50 0.13 5.18
N ALA A 506 -21.02 -1.06 4.97
CA ALA A 506 -22.46 -1.30 4.77
C ALA A 506 -22.91 -2.64 5.34
N LEU A 507 -24.21 -2.74 5.59
CA LEU A 507 -24.86 -4.03 5.77
C LEU A 507 -25.34 -4.51 4.39
N MET A 508 -24.86 -5.68 3.96
CA MET A 508 -25.01 -6.19 2.60
C MET A 508 -26.01 -7.35 2.55
N ASP A 509 -26.73 -7.47 1.47
CA ASP A 509 -27.30 -8.73 1.06
C ASP A 509 -26.19 -9.64 0.53
N THR A 510 -26.04 -10.82 1.10
CA THR A 510 -24.92 -11.71 0.78
C THR A 510 -25.07 -12.45 -0.57
N GLU A 511 -26.28 -12.49 -1.12
CA GLU A 511 -26.55 -13.13 -2.40
C GLU A 511 -26.28 -12.18 -3.59
N THR A 512 -26.72 -10.94 -3.46
CA THR A 512 -26.58 -9.93 -4.53
C THR A 512 -25.33 -9.07 -4.39
N GLU A 513 -24.68 -9.08 -3.23
CA GLU A 513 -23.58 -8.20 -2.83
C GLU A 513 -23.95 -6.69 -2.90
N ILE A 514 -25.24 -6.37 -2.78
CA ILE A 514 -25.75 -5.00 -2.80
C ILE A 514 -25.96 -4.51 -1.36
N PRO A 515 -25.58 -3.25 -1.03
CA PRO A 515 -25.90 -2.66 0.27
C PRO A 515 -27.40 -2.61 0.51
N LEU A 516 -27.84 -3.02 1.70
CA LEU A 516 -29.24 -2.85 2.11
C LEU A 516 -29.62 -1.37 2.08
N GLY A 517 -30.84 -1.09 1.63
CA GLY A 517 -31.32 0.28 1.47
C GLY A 517 -30.77 1.01 0.24
N GLY A 518 -29.97 0.34 -0.58
CA GLY A 518 -29.19 0.92 -1.67
C GLY A 518 -29.82 0.90 -3.06
N LEU A 519 -31.12 0.61 -3.21
CA LEU A 519 -31.75 0.62 -4.54
C LEU A 519 -32.46 1.94 -4.81
N ASN A 520 -32.03 2.65 -5.83
CA ASN A 520 -32.85 3.61 -6.55
C ASN A 520 -33.29 2.97 -7.88
N PRO A 521 -34.52 2.41 -7.95
CA PRO A 521 -35.01 1.75 -9.16
C PRO A 521 -35.21 2.69 -10.36
N LEU A 522 -35.08 3.99 -10.14
CA LEU A 522 -35.24 5.04 -11.15
C LEU A 522 -33.86 5.54 -11.69
N ALA A 523 -32.75 5.10 -11.13
CA ALA A 523 -31.44 5.45 -11.65
C ALA A 523 -31.16 4.71 -12.96
N ASP A 524 -30.61 5.42 -13.94
CA ASP A 524 -30.18 4.81 -15.19
C ASP A 524 -29.13 3.71 -14.90
N LYS A 525 -29.39 2.49 -15.36
CA LYS A 525 -28.53 1.33 -15.12
C LYS A 525 -27.09 1.49 -15.67
N GLN A 526 -26.85 2.55 -16.44
CA GLN A 526 -25.52 2.86 -16.98
C GLN A 526 -24.69 3.76 -16.05
N ASP A 527 -25.27 4.35 -15.03
CA ASP A 527 -24.54 5.12 -14.04
C ASP A 527 -24.44 4.33 -12.73
N TYR A 528 -23.40 3.50 -12.64
CA TYR A 528 -23.10 2.68 -11.46
C TYR A 528 -22.85 3.54 -10.19
N ASN A 529 -22.45 4.80 -10.36
CA ASN A 529 -22.20 5.74 -9.25
C ASN A 529 -23.48 6.44 -8.79
N ALA A 530 -24.49 6.59 -9.65
CA ALA A 530 -25.81 7.17 -9.27
C ALA A 530 -26.71 6.16 -8.54
N VAL A 531 -26.33 4.88 -8.51
CA VAL A 531 -27.18 3.78 -8.05
C VAL A 531 -27.14 3.56 -6.54
N VAL A 532 -26.19 4.15 -5.79
CA VAL A 532 -25.99 3.75 -4.40
C VAL A 532 -26.05 4.91 -3.40
N THR A 533 -27.21 5.49 -3.26
CA THR A 533 -27.54 6.20 -2.02
C THR A 533 -28.17 5.19 -1.06
N VAL A 534 -27.49 4.85 0.04
CA VAL A 534 -28.05 3.97 1.07
C VAL A 534 -28.96 4.76 1.98
N ASP A 535 -30.26 4.44 1.96
CA ASP A 535 -31.23 4.99 2.91
C ASP A 535 -31.22 4.16 4.21
N PRO A 536 -30.72 4.69 5.34
CA PRO A 536 -30.62 3.95 6.59
C PRO A 536 -31.99 3.57 7.19
N THR A 537 -33.07 4.15 6.70
CA THR A 537 -34.44 3.80 7.14
C THR A 537 -34.99 2.57 6.42
N ARG A 538 -34.29 2.09 5.40
CA ARG A 538 -34.67 0.98 4.53
C ARG A 538 -33.77 -0.25 4.66
N LEU A 539 -33.07 -0.41 5.76
CA LEU A 539 -32.28 -1.63 6.03
C LEU A 539 -33.25 -2.73 6.45
N ILE A 540 -33.61 -3.58 5.50
CA ILE A 540 -34.61 -4.64 5.70
C ILE A 540 -34.01 -5.97 5.33
N ALA A 541 -34.12 -6.95 6.24
CA ALA A 541 -33.82 -8.37 6.01
C ALA A 541 -35.10 -9.16 5.93
N SER A 542 -35.08 -10.29 5.24
CA SER A 542 -36.20 -11.19 5.10
C SER A 542 -35.77 -12.65 5.32
N ARG A 543 -36.72 -13.57 5.42
CA ARG A 543 -36.47 -15.01 5.28
C ARG A 543 -37.06 -15.57 3.98
N SER A 544 -37.55 -14.68 3.12
CA SER A 544 -38.15 -15.07 1.85
C SER A 544 -37.10 -15.61 0.89
N GLN A 545 -37.46 -16.69 0.21
CA GLN A 545 -36.67 -17.24 -0.90
C GLN A 545 -37.07 -16.64 -2.25
N ALA A 546 -37.87 -15.58 -2.24
CA ALA A 546 -38.24 -14.88 -3.47
C ALA A 546 -37.00 -14.18 -4.07
N PRO A 547 -36.84 -14.16 -5.41
CA PRO A 547 -35.74 -13.46 -6.05
C PRO A 547 -35.68 -11.99 -5.60
N GLY A 548 -34.49 -11.55 -5.20
CA GLY A 548 -34.24 -10.17 -4.74
C GLY A 548 -34.66 -9.86 -3.30
N ALA A 549 -35.16 -10.86 -2.54
CA ALA A 549 -35.38 -10.69 -1.11
C ALA A 549 -34.04 -10.90 -0.37
N PRO A 550 -33.60 -9.96 0.50
CA PRO A 550 -32.36 -10.10 1.26
C PRO A 550 -32.52 -11.12 2.40
N ASN A 551 -32.42 -12.40 2.07
CA ASN A 551 -32.66 -13.50 2.99
C ASN A 551 -31.48 -13.83 3.90
N THR A 552 -30.29 -13.38 3.52
CA THR A 552 -29.09 -13.44 4.33
C THR A 552 -28.33 -12.12 4.21
N ILE A 553 -28.00 -11.54 5.35
CA ILE A 553 -27.29 -10.27 5.41
C ILE A 553 -26.02 -10.39 6.24
N ALA A 554 -25.00 -9.63 5.88
CA ALA A 554 -23.75 -9.56 6.64
C ALA A 554 -23.13 -8.15 6.54
N PRO A 555 -22.34 -7.70 7.54
CA PRO A 555 -21.60 -6.47 7.43
C PRO A 555 -20.43 -6.63 6.45
N ARG A 556 -20.27 -5.68 5.56
CA ARG A 556 -19.06 -5.46 4.79
C ARG A 556 -18.40 -4.20 5.32
N THR A 557 -17.29 -4.36 6.02
CA THR A 557 -16.75 -3.32 6.88
C THR A 557 -15.45 -2.76 6.30
N GLY A 558 -15.40 -1.45 6.09
CA GLY A 558 -14.16 -0.72 5.89
C GLY A 558 -13.40 -0.65 7.20
N MET A 559 -12.19 -1.20 7.21
CA MET A 559 -11.33 -1.22 8.38
C MET A 559 -10.15 -0.28 8.15
N LEU A 560 -10.06 0.80 8.91
CA LEU A 560 -8.90 1.71 8.87
C LEU A 560 -7.72 1.13 9.62
N ARG A 561 -7.98 0.27 10.61
CA ARG A 561 -6.95 -0.32 11.45
C ARG A 561 -7.12 -1.82 11.58
N ALA A 562 -5.99 -2.53 11.58
CA ALA A 562 -6.00 -3.95 11.88
C ALA A 562 -6.24 -4.18 13.37
N VAL A 563 -7.05 -5.19 13.70
CA VAL A 563 -7.35 -5.55 15.08
C VAL A 563 -7.19 -7.06 15.30
N PRO A 564 -6.75 -7.49 16.49
CA PRO A 564 -6.57 -8.92 16.77
C PRO A 564 -7.90 -9.66 16.75
N GLN A 565 -8.97 -8.98 17.17
CA GLN A 565 -10.31 -9.56 17.29
C GLN A 565 -11.39 -8.48 17.13
N MET A 566 -12.50 -8.86 16.50
CA MET A 566 -13.74 -8.07 16.41
C MET A 566 -14.93 -8.95 16.77
N SER A 567 -15.85 -8.46 17.56
CA SER A 567 -17.14 -9.12 17.80
C SER A 567 -18.22 -8.53 16.88
N ALA A 568 -19.12 -9.38 16.40
CA ALA A 568 -20.34 -8.98 15.70
C ALA A 568 -21.54 -9.56 16.43
N THR A 569 -22.36 -8.70 17.04
CA THR A 569 -23.47 -9.11 17.90
C THR A 569 -24.78 -8.58 17.34
N TYR A 570 -25.73 -9.48 17.10
CA TYR A 570 -27.08 -9.16 16.73
C TYR A 570 -28.00 -9.19 17.97
N THR A 571 -28.76 -8.13 18.19
CA THR A 571 -29.69 -7.99 19.30
C THR A 571 -31.10 -7.67 18.80
N ASN A 572 -32.10 -8.10 19.56
CA ASN A 572 -33.51 -7.71 19.33
C ASN A 572 -33.80 -6.30 19.93
N GLU A 573 -35.02 -5.80 19.77
CA GLU A 573 -35.45 -4.48 20.29
C GLU A 573 -35.35 -4.38 21.82
N ALA A 574 -35.45 -5.50 22.53
CA ALA A 574 -35.27 -5.54 23.99
C ALA A 574 -33.79 -5.49 24.43
N GLY A 575 -32.87 -5.62 23.52
CA GLY A 575 -31.44 -5.68 23.77
C GLY A 575 -30.92 -7.09 24.05
N ASP A 576 -31.75 -8.13 23.90
CA ASP A 576 -31.28 -9.51 24.06
C ASP A 576 -30.44 -9.94 22.86
N THR A 577 -29.33 -10.57 23.11
CA THR A 577 -28.48 -11.17 22.03
C THR A 577 -29.22 -12.35 21.40
N VAL A 578 -29.39 -12.31 20.09
CA VAL A 578 -29.99 -13.37 19.30
C VAL A 578 -28.93 -14.18 18.54
N ARG A 579 -27.82 -13.56 18.21
CA ARG A 579 -26.68 -14.21 17.54
C ARG A 579 -25.39 -13.43 17.79
N SER A 580 -24.25 -14.12 17.89
CA SER A 580 -22.96 -13.47 18.01
C SER A 580 -21.84 -14.24 17.30
N TYR A 581 -20.83 -13.48 16.84
CA TYR A 581 -19.66 -13.98 16.13
C TYR A 581 -18.41 -13.34 16.67
N THR A 582 -17.31 -14.08 16.61
CA THR A 582 -15.99 -13.60 16.92
C THR A 582 -15.09 -13.75 15.70
N LEU A 583 -14.66 -12.62 15.15
CA LEU A 583 -13.77 -12.54 14.02
C LEU A 583 -12.36 -12.30 14.53
N SER A 584 -11.39 -13.04 14.03
CA SER A 584 -10.00 -12.96 14.48
C SER A 584 -9.09 -12.49 13.35
N ARG A 585 -7.98 -11.82 13.72
CA ARG A 585 -7.01 -11.32 12.74
C ARG A 585 -7.64 -10.45 11.67
N VAL A 586 -8.45 -9.49 12.10
CA VAL A 586 -9.12 -8.58 11.16
C VAL A 586 -8.09 -7.60 10.61
N ARG A 587 -7.87 -7.65 9.31
CA ARG A 587 -6.93 -6.81 8.59
C ARG A 587 -7.58 -5.48 8.24
N LYS A 588 -6.77 -4.43 8.06
CA LYS A 588 -7.30 -3.19 7.51
C LYS A 588 -7.64 -3.34 6.03
N SER A 589 -8.61 -2.56 5.58
CA SER A 589 -8.96 -2.42 4.16
C SER A 589 -7.85 -1.67 3.44
N LEU A 590 -7.51 -2.12 2.24
CA LEU A 590 -6.55 -1.45 1.39
C LEU A 590 -6.88 -1.71 -0.09
N TYR A 591 -6.41 -0.81 -0.94
CA TYR A 591 -6.44 -1.05 -2.37
C TYR A 591 -5.34 -2.06 -2.72
N ASP A 592 -5.74 -3.14 -3.37
CA ASP A 592 -4.84 -4.20 -3.80
C ASP A 592 -4.42 -3.95 -5.25
N LEU A 593 -3.14 -3.66 -5.45
CA LEU A 593 -2.57 -3.41 -6.77
C LEU A 593 -2.62 -4.63 -7.71
N GLU A 594 -2.58 -5.85 -7.14
CA GLU A 594 -2.63 -7.08 -7.95
C GLU A 594 -4.03 -7.34 -8.54
N THR A 595 -5.06 -7.02 -7.79
CA THR A 595 -6.45 -7.28 -8.21
C THR A 595 -7.17 -6.06 -8.75
N GLY A 596 -6.61 -4.86 -8.57
CA GLY A 596 -7.23 -3.60 -8.98
C GLY A 596 -8.48 -3.20 -8.16
N TYR A 597 -8.70 -3.83 -6.99
CA TYR A 597 -9.88 -3.57 -6.16
C TYR A 597 -9.51 -3.24 -4.72
N THR A 598 -10.35 -2.41 -4.08
CA THR A 598 -10.26 -2.23 -2.64
C THR A 598 -10.89 -3.41 -1.92
N LYS A 599 -10.10 -4.10 -1.11
CA LYS A 599 -10.57 -5.21 -0.27
C LYS A 599 -11.15 -4.67 1.03
N PRO A 600 -12.34 -5.18 1.47
CA PRO A 600 -12.80 -4.93 2.84
C PRO A 600 -11.86 -5.59 3.84
N GLY A 601 -12.07 -5.34 5.14
CA GLY A 601 -11.29 -5.98 6.20
C GLY A 601 -11.43 -7.50 6.13
N GLU A 602 -10.35 -8.20 5.77
CA GLU A 602 -10.31 -9.66 5.79
C GLU A 602 -10.15 -10.17 7.22
N PHE A 603 -10.73 -11.33 7.54
CA PHE A 603 -10.67 -11.93 8.86
C PHE A 603 -10.62 -13.47 8.80
N THR A 604 -10.33 -14.09 9.95
CA THR A 604 -10.48 -15.52 10.17
C THR A 604 -11.63 -15.80 11.11
N GLY A 605 -12.51 -16.72 10.76
CA GLY A 605 -13.71 -17.08 11.52
C GLY A 605 -14.89 -17.31 10.58
N ASP A 606 -16.04 -17.57 11.16
CA ASP A 606 -17.29 -17.69 10.40
C ASP A 606 -17.80 -16.30 10.02
N ASP A 607 -18.33 -16.17 8.82
CA ASP A 607 -18.96 -14.93 8.36
C ASP A 607 -20.11 -14.53 9.30
N PRO A 608 -20.18 -13.26 9.72
CA PRO A 608 -21.21 -12.81 10.65
C PRO A 608 -22.58 -12.62 9.98
N ILE A 609 -23.13 -13.72 9.47
CA ILE A 609 -24.37 -13.75 8.71
C ILE A 609 -25.57 -13.74 9.64
N PHE A 610 -26.57 -12.90 9.30
CA PHE A 610 -27.90 -12.95 9.86
C PHE A 610 -28.88 -13.45 8.80
N ASP A 611 -29.58 -14.55 9.13
CA ASP A 611 -30.52 -15.26 8.27
C ASP A 611 -31.96 -15.28 8.86
N GLY A 612 -32.21 -14.44 9.87
CA GLY A 612 -33.49 -14.40 10.58
C GLY A 612 -33.70 -15.55 11.56
N LEU A 613 -32.62 -16.29 11.90
CA LEU A 613 -32.65 -17.35 12.90
C LEU A 613 -31.79 -16.97 14.11
N ASP A 614 -32.12 -17.51 15.29
CA ASP A 614 -31.25 -17.40 16.48
C ASP A 614 -30.10 -18.43 16.45
N GLU A 615 -29.22 -18.44 17.46
CA GLU A 615 -28.11 -19.38 17.58
C GLU A 615 -28.54 -20.86 17.61
N ALA A 616 -29.78 -21.12 18.03
CA ALA A 616 -30.36 -22.48 18.05
C ALA A 616 -31.05 -22.86 16.73
N GLY A 617 -31.03 -21.98 15.73
CA GLY A 617 -31.71 -22.18 14.45
C GLY A 617 -33.22 -21.98 14.49
N LYS A 618 -33.75 -21.34 15.52
CA LYS A 618 -35.16 -21.01 15.64
C LYS A 618 -35.46 -19.67 14.96
N GLU A 619 -36.57 -19.59 14.26
CA GLU A 619 -37.06 -18.37 13.61
C GLU A 619 -37.27 -17.22 14.61
N LEU A 620 -36.68 -16.07 14.27
CA LEU A 620 -36.83 -14.83 14.98
C LEU A 620 -38.16 -14.14 14.53
N PRO A 621 -38.85 -13.43 15.42
CA PRO A 621 -40.04 -12.67 15.05
C PRO A 621 -39.69 -11.45 14.18
N ASP A 622 -40.65 -11.04 13.35
CA ASP A 622 -40.59 -9.74 12.67
C ASP A 622 -40.40 -8.61 13.68
N GLY A 623 -39.59 -7.62 13.37
CA GLY A 623 -39.31 -6.51 14.26
C GLY A 623 -37.94 -5.87 14.01
N ARG A 624 -37.58 -4.96 14.91
CA ARG A 624 -36.29 -4.25 14.83
C ARG A 624 -35.19 -5.05 15.48
N TYR A 625 -34.03 -5.04 14.82
CA TYR A 625 -32.79 -5.66 15.25
C TYR A 625 -31.64 -4.68 15.10
N ARG A 626 -30.59 -4.92 15.84
CA ARG A 626 -29.35 -4.16 15.74
C ARG A 626 -28.17 -5.10 15.61
N LEU A 627 -27.32 -4.85 14.61
CA LEU A 627 -25.96 -5.36 14.57
C LEU A 627 -25.04 -4.36 15.26
N THR A 628 -24.19 -4.85 16.18
CA THR A 628 -23.09 -4.07 16.76
C THR A 628 -21.79 -4.79 16.48
N LEU A 629 -20.85 -4.08 15.85
CA LEU A 629 -19.46 -4.47 15.67
C LEU A 629 -18.64 -3.77 16.75
N GLU A 630 -17.81 -4.52 17.47
CA GLU A 630 -16.91 -3.97 18.49
C GLU A 630 -15.49 -4.47 18.27
N ALA A 631 -14.53 -3.55 18.31
CA ALA A 631 -13.13 -3.86 18.12
C ALA A 631 -12.22 -2.94 18.95
N ALA A 632 -11.04 -3.43 19.26
CA ALA A 632 -9.96 -2.65 19.87
C ALA A 632 -8.63 -3.07 19.23
N THR A 633 -7.72 -2.10 19.06
CA THR A 633 -6.35 -2.39 18.64
C THR A 633 -5.58 -3.05 19.79
N ASP A 634 -4.44 -3.66 19.50
CA ASP A 634 -3.51 -4.21 20.53
C ASP A 634 -2.36 -3.25 20.84
N GLY A 635 -2.39 -2.03 20.31
CA GLY A 635 -1.40 -0.98 20.55
C GLY A 635 -1.60 -0.23 21.86
N PRO A 636 -0.69 0.69 22.18
CA PRO A 636 -0.81 1.55 23.36
C PRO A 636 -2.07 2.42 23.30
N SER A 637 -2.57 2.81 24.46
CA SER A 637 -3.78 3.64 24.62
C SER A 637 -5.04 3.09 23.94
N SER A 638 -5.09 1.80 23.64
CA SER A 638 -6.20 1.15 22.95
C SER A 638 -7.52 1.31 23.72
N THR A 639 -8.59 1.60 22.99
CA THR A 639 -9.96 1.67 23.49
C THR A 639 -10.89 0.90 22.58
N THR A 640 -11.95 0.31 23.15
CA THR A 640 -13.00 -0.34 22.34
C THR A 640 -13.78 0.71 21.56
N GLN A 641 -13.93 0.50 20.27
CA GLN A 641 -14.75 1.30 19.37
C GLN A 641 -15.87 0.43 18.80
N GLN A 642 -16.96 1.07 18.43
CA GLN A 642 -18.16 0.39 17.95
C GLN A 642 -18.67 1.01 16.64
N MET A 643 -19.23 0.15 15.77
CA MET A 643 -20.07 0.52 14.65
C MET A 643 -21.38 -0.28 14.73
N SER A 644 -22.53 0.34 14.46
CA SER A 644 -23.79 -0.39 14.56
C SER A 644 -24.74 -0.05 13.40
N TYR A 645 -25.60 -1.01 13.07
CA TYR A 645 -26.67 -0.90 12.09
C TYR A 645 -27.98 -1.31 12.70
N ASP A 646 -28.99 -0.44 12.63
CA ASP A 646 -30.37 -0.78 12.94
C ASP A 646 -31.04 -1.26 11.66
N PHE A 647 -31.69 -2.41 11.71
CA PHE A 647 -32.41 -2.98 10.56
C PHE A 647 -33.74 -3.63 11.00
N THR A 648 -34.59 -3.92 10.05
CA THR A 648 -35.90 -4.58 10.30
C THR A 648 -35.84 -5.98 9.67
N LEU A 649 -36.26 -6.99 10.44
CA LEU A 649 -36.63 -8.28 9.87
C LEU A 649 -38.11 -8.21 9.53
N ASP A 650 -38.44 -8.37 8.25
CA ASP A 650 -39.81 -8.45 7.75
C ASP A 650 -39.96 -9.66 6.83
N THR A 651 -40.77 -10.58 7.26
CA THR A 651 -41.03 -11.85 6.55
C THR A 651 -42.36 -11.88 5.83
N ARG A 652 -43.12 -10.78 5.90
CA ARG A 652 -44.40 -10.67 5.25
C ARG A 652 -44.23 -10.14 3.83
N ALA A 653 -44.95 -10.76 2.89
CA ALA A 653 -44.92 -10.31 1.51
C ALA A 653 -45.79 -9.04 1.34
N PRO A 654 -45.39 -8.12 0.44
CA PRO A 654 -46.25 -6.99 0.04
C PRO A 654 -47.60 -7.47 -0.46
N VAL A 655 -48.65 -6.72 -0.19
CA VAL A 655 -50.03 -7.02 -0.61
C VAL A 655 -50.48 -6.03 -1.68
N ILE A 656 -50.82 -6.52 -2.85
CA ILE A 656 -51.48 -5.74 -3.89
C ILE A 656 -53.01 -5.82 -3.61
N SER A 657 -53.60 -4.74 -3.18
CA SER A 657 -55.01 -4.69 -2.76
C SER A 657 -55.96 -4.30 -3.89
N SER A 658 -55.52 -3.61 -4.91
CA SER A 658 -56.29 -3.29 -6.10
C SER A 658 -55.38 -3.22 -7.34
N ALA A 659 -55.89 -3.66 -8.48
CA ALA A 659 -55.25 -3.44 -9.77
C ALA A 659 -56.35 -3.13 -10.81
N ALA A 660 -56.19 -2.05 -11.54
CA ALA A 660 -57.14 -1.63 -12.56
C ALA A 660 -56.39 -1.09 -13.80
N VAL A 661 -56.89 -1.45 -14.97
CA VAL A 661 -56.41 -0.91 -16.23
C VAL A 661 -57.48 0.05 -16.77
N ALA A 662 -57.11 1.30 -17.01
CA ALA A 662 -57.94 2.32 -17.61
C ALA A 662 -57.36 2.82 -18.93
N GLY A 663 -58.21 3.33 -19.84
CA GLY A 663 -57.79 3.83 -21.16
C GLY A 663 -57.87 2.80 -22.28
N GLU A 664 -57.67 3.22 -23.54
CA GLU A 664 -57.70 2.39 -24.71
C GLU A 664 -56.41 2.58 -25.56
N GLY A 665 -56.03 1.55 -26.26
CA GLY A 665 -54.85 1.57 -27.17
C GLY A 665 -53.53 1.78 -26.41
N GLU A 666 -52.69 2.68 -26.94
CA GLU A 666 -51.40 3.01 -26.35
C GLU A 666 -51.49 3.91 -25.12
N ALA A 667 -52.64 4.43 -24.81
CA ALA A 667 -52.90 5.28 -23.64
C ALA A 667 -53.45 4.51 -22.43
N ARG A 668 -53.13 3.23 -22.30
CA ARG A 668 -53.54 2.41 -21.13
C ARG A 668 -52.74 2.77 -19.91
N THR A 669 -53.39 2.96 -18.81
CA THR A 669 -52.77 3.19 -17.50
C THR A 669 -53.11 2.01 -16.59
N LEU A 670 -52.10 1.38 -16.01
CA LEU A 670 -52.25 0.42 -14.92
C LEU A 670 -52.13 1.19 -13.60
N SER A 671 -53.14 1.05 -12.76
CA SER A 671 -53.16 1.56 -11.40
C SER A 671 -53.31 0.39 -10.43
N PHE A 672 -52.51 0.40 -9.37
CA PHE A 672 -52.60 -0.61 -8.30
C PHE A 672 -52.22 0.03 -6.95
N ASP A 673 -52.77 -0.53 -5.87
CA ASP A 673 -52.37 -0.19 -4.50
C ASP A 673 -51.54 -1.31 -3.93
N VAL A 674 -50.33 -0.95 -3.47
CA VAL A 674 -49.42 -1.87 -2.79
C VAL A 674 -49.24 -1.41 -1.36
N ALA A 675 -49.37 -2.34 -0.43
CA ALA A 675 -49.11 -2.10 0.99
C ALA A 675 -48.14 -3.16 1.54
N ASP A 676 -47.20 -2.68 2.32
CA ASP A 676 -46.27 -3.51 3.09
C ASP A 676 -46.05 -2.89 4.47
N SER A 677 -45.63 -3.71 5.44
CA SER A 677 -45.18 -3.25 6.76
C SER A 677 -43.82 -2.51 6.67
N SER A 678 -43.06 -2.77 5.63
CA SER A 678 -41.75 -2.17 5.35
C SER A 678 -41.80 -1.28 4.11
N PRO A 679 -40.88 -0.29 3.97
CA PRO A 679 -40.78 0.51 2.77
C PRO A 679 -40.40 -0.36 1.57
N LEU A 680 -41.17 -0.24 0.49
CA LEU A 680 -40.89 -0.96 -0.76
C LEU A 680 -39.68 -0.33 -1.49
N ALA A 681 -38.80 -1.15 -2.04
CA ALA A 681 -37.70 -0.71 -2.87
C ALA A 681 -38.17 -0.25 -4.26
N GLY A 682 -39.24 -0.89 -4.79
CA GLY A 682 -39.83 -0.58 -6.07
C GLY A 682 -40.95 -1.55 -6.42
N VAL A 683 -41.52 -1.38 -7.58
CA VAL A 683 -42.52 -2.31 -8.16
C VAL A 683 -42.06 -2.62 -9.60
N GLU A 684 -41.83 -3.88 -9.87
CA GLU A 684 -41.52 -4.34 -11.21
C GLU A 684 -42.73 -4.91 -11.91
N LEU A 685 -42.98 -4.47 -13.11
CA LEU A 685 -44.07 -4.93 -13.95
C LEU A 685 -43.54 -5.79 -15.11
N ARG A 686 -44.02 -7.03 -15.21
CA ARG A 686 -43.75 -7.89 -16.34
C ARG A 686 -44.96 -7.87 -17.30
N ALA A 687 -44.74 -7.33 -18.52
CA ALA A 687 -45.84 -7.07 -19.46
C ALA A 687 -46.21 -8.27 -20.34
N ASP A 688 -45.34 -9.30 -20.47
CA ASP A 688 -45.60 -10.48 -21.31
C ASP A 688 -44.83 -11.74 -20.82
N ALA A 689 -45.11 -12.86 -21.50
CA ALA A 689 -44.47 -14.15 -21.20
C ALA A 689 -42.99 -14.21 -21.62
N GLU A 690 -42.51 -13.29 -22.43
CA GLU A 690 -41.15 -13.21 -22.93
C GLU A 690 -40.23 -12.31 -22.06
N GLY A 691 -40.81 -11.58 -21.10
CA GLY A 691 -40.03 -11.02 -20.00
C GLY A 691 -39.47 -9.63 -20.19
N THR A 692 -40.14 -8.74 -20.89
CA THR A 692 -39.78 -7.31 -20.85
C THR A 692 -40.20 -6.71 -19.52
N TRP A 693 -39.21 -6.22 -18.72
CA TRP A 693 -39.45 -5.61 -17.44
C TRP A 693 -39.57 -4.08 -17.57
N TYR A 694 -40.50 -3.52 -16.82
CA TYR A 694 -40.68 -2.07 -16.67
C TYR A 694 -40.61 -1.73 -15.19
N TYR A 695 -39.80 -0.75 -14.86
CA TYR A 695 -39.53 -0.33 -13.48
C TYR A 695 -40.36 0.89 -13.08
#